data_5e18152878cb0993e009557a61cd68d6
#
_entry.id   5e18152878cb0993e009557a61cd68d6
#
_cell.length_a   1.000
_cell.length_b   1.000
_cell.length_c   1.000
_cell.angle_alpha   90.00
_cell.angle_beta   90.00
_cell.angle_gamma   90.00
#
_symmetry.space_group_name_H-M   'P 1'
#
loop_
_entity.id
_entity.type
_entity.pdbx_description
1 polymer ?
#
loop_
_entity_poly.entity_id
_entity_poly.type
_entity_poly.pdbx_seq_one_letter_code
_entity_poly.pdbx_strand_id
1 'polypeptide(L)'
;MATSSEEMKKDHTFRRYEDGDYINDDMHGNIFQASWSHKCPTYIQRTPPCQGSCPAGEDIRGWLDIVRGIEKPTGDMSMQEYAFRRATDANPFPSMMGRVCPAPCEEGCNRNHVDDFVGINSVEQYIGDTAIENGFSYEAGASTGKKVAVIGGGPAGMAAAYQLRRMGHAATVFEERAELGGMMRYGIPGYRIPREKLAAEINRIVDMGVEVKTNTRVGKDISTDQLEKDFDAVLWALGCWTGRGLPVDGWDGTSNCVDGLTFLEAFNNGRMKVTGQKIVCIGGGDTSIDVVSVARRIGYNAEAGLPEAILNNNETHDQSLADAAVPCDATLTSLFTKDKMFAAEHEITDATEEGVTILDGVMPLEVIVGDDGRATGLKVCDCTMDGMTPVPTEGTERVIEADLIVAAIGQGGDMEGVEDFANDRNLINADKNYQVVDKPGHFVAGDIVRPHLLTTAIGQASVAAESINSYLMAEKMARRPKVDKHHFSLSEKLVEVGLEPDPYDKQSSTGTSEENYAVHNFDDRSEHEIINYDALFLGHFEQVDRNLRAEDVPNSDQVLGHFHERMAGLAEEAAVAEAERCMSCGMCFECDNCVIFCPQDAVYRVKKDQSTTGRYVATDYSKCIGCHICAEVCPTGYIDMGMGE
;
A
#
# COMPACT_ATOMS: atom_id res chain seq x y z
N MET A 1 -8.45 36.68 19.16
CA MET A 1 -9.33 35.60 18.63
C MET A 1 -8.46 34.60 17.91
N ALA A 2 -8.79 33.32 17.97
CA ALA A 2 -8.07 32.32 17.16
C ALA A 2 -8.27 32.60 15.69
N THR A 3 -7.22 32.45 14.90
CA THR A 3 -7.22 32.56 13.46
C THR A 3 -8.24 31.61 12.85
N SER A 4 -8.91 31.98 11.79
CA SER A 4 -9.79 31.08 11.06
C SER A 4 -9.01 29.87 10.52
N SER A 5 -9.68 28.74 10.29
CA SER A 5 -9.02 27.54 9.77
C SER A 5 -8.35 27.74 8.40
N GLU A 6 -8.78 28.73 7.62
CA GLU A 6 -8.14 29.11 6.35
C GLU A 6 -6.89 29.98 6.55
N GLU A 7 -6.88 30.80 7.57
CA GLU A 7 -5.75 31.64 7.92
C GLU A 7 -4.66 30.84 8.62
N MET A 8 -5.04 29.89 9.49
CA MET A 8 -4.12 28.95 10.13
C MET A 8 -3.33 28.06 9.15
N LYS A 9 -3.84 27.88 7.93
CA LYS A 9 -3.12 27.13 6.87
C LYS A 9 -1.99 27.92 6.21
N LYS A 10 -1.91 29.24 6.42
CA LYS A 10 -0.93 30.10 5.74
C LYS A 10 0.36 30.26 6.54
N ASP A 11 0.23 30.42 7.85
CA ASP A 11 1.37 30.64 8.75
C ASP A 11 1.24 29.78 10.01
N HIS A 12 2.15 28.86 10.21
CA HIS A 12 2.23 28.04 11.40
C HIS A 12 2.89 28.81 12.53
N THR A 13 2.09 29.45 13.34
CA THR A 13 2.60 30.05 14.55
C THR A 13 2.57 29.05 15.70
N PHE A 14 3.44 29.28 16.69
CA PHE A 14 3.55 28.47 17.90
C PHE A 14 2.20 28.21 18.60
N ARG A 15 1.21 29.10 18.46
CA ARG A 15 -0.10 28.99 19.11
C ARG A 15 -1.26 28.96 18.14
N ARG A 16 -1.03 28.68 16.86
CA ARG A 16 -2.04 28.74 15.80
C ARG A 16 -2.69 30.13 15.66
N TYR A 17 -1.92 31.19 15.89
CA TYR A 17 -2.31 32.57 15.65
C TYR A 17 -1.35 33.21 14.66
N GLU A 18 -1.87 34.01 13.76
CA GLU A 18 -1.06 34.87 12.90
C GLU A 18 -0.69 36.17 13.61
N ASP A 19 0.43 36.76 13.23
CA ASP A 19 0.76 38.12 13.63
C ASP A 19 -0.30 39.09 13.10
N GLY A 20 -1.02 39.76 14.03
CA GLY A 20 -2.14 40.64 13.67
C GLY A 20 -3.53 40.05 13.93
N ASP A 21 -3.66 38.79 14.25
CA ASP A 21 -4.89 38.19 14.77
C ASP A 21 -5.32 38.76 16.12
N TYR A 22 -4.42 39.47 16.72
CA TYR A 22 -4.57 40.04 18.03
C TYR A 22 -5.44 41.30 17.99
N ILE A 23 -6.68 41.17 18.41
CA ILE A 23 -7.58 42.30 18.58
C ILE A 23 -7.42 42.81 20.02
N ASN A 24 -6.80 43.98 20.16
CA ASN A 24 -6.57 44.60 21.48
C ASN A 24 -7.85 45.05 22.20
N ASP A 25 -9.01 44.92 21.57
CA ASP A 25 -10.26 45.52 22.06
C ASP A 25 -10.86 44.77 23.26
N ASP A 26 -10.51 43.51 23.48
CA ASP A 26 -10.93 42.74 24.65
C ASP A 26 -9.79 41.88 25.22
N MET A 27 -8.73 42.55 25.68
CA MET A 27 -7.62 41.88 26.33
C MET A 27 -8.04 41.03 27.54
N HIS A 28 -9.11 41.42 28.21
CA HIS A 28 -9.62 40.69 29.36
C HIS A 28 -10.19 39.32 28.96
N GLY A 29 -11.00 39.25 27.89
CA GLY A 29 -11.51 38.02 27.36
C GLY A 29 -10.41 37.07 26.83
N ASN A 30 -9.44 37.61 26.12
CA ASN A 30 -8.32 36.82 25.56
C ASN A 30 -7.37 36.27 26.63
N ILE A 31 -7.05 37.06 27.67
CA ILE A 31 -6.15 36.63 28.75
C ILE A 31 -6.83 35.62 29.66
N PHE A 32 -8.10 35.82 30.01
CA PHE A 32 -8.79 34.97 30.98
C PHE A 32 -9.32 33.68 30.36
N GLN A 33 -9.58 33.61 29.06
CA GLN A 33 -9.92 32.36 28.38
C GLN A 33 -8.79 31.33 28.41
N ALA A 34 -7.54 31.79 28.36
CA ALA A 34 -6.37 30.92 28.43
C ALA A 34 -5.99 30.54 29.87
N SER A 35 -6.53 31.21 30.89
CA SER A 35 -6.14 31.00 32.27
C SER A 35 -7.10 30.16 33.10
N TRP A 36 -8.34 29.97 32.62
CA TRP A 36 -9.35 29.20 33.33
C TRP A 36 -10.54 28.81 32.43
N SER A 37 -10.96 27.57 32.53
CA SER A 37 -12.20 27.08 31.86
C SER A 37 -12.78 25.88 32.61
N HIS A 38 -13.98 25.47 32.24
CA HIS A 38 -14.62 24.24 32.73
C HIS A 38 -14.19 23.00 31.95
N LYS A 39 -13.30 23.14 30.97
CA LYS A 39 -12.81 22.02 30.17
C LYS A 39 -11.64 21.32 30.86
N CYS A 40 -11.55 20.02 30.69
CA CYS A 40 -10.47 19.19 31.19
C CYS A 40 -9.72 18.53 30.05
N PRO A 41 -8.44 18.17 30.22
CA PRO A 41 -7.73 17.36 29.26
C PRO A 41 -8.44 16.04 29.01
N THR A 42 -8.67 15.72 27.75
CA THR A 42 -9.14 14.44 27.28
C THR A 42 -8.04 13.85 26.41
N TYR A 43 -7.68 12.61 26.67
CA TYR A 43 -6.66 11.88 25.93
C TYR A 43 -7.33 11.15 24.76
N ILE A 44 -7.01 11.54 23.53
CA ILE A 44 -7.73 11.05 22.35
C ILE A 44 -6.75 10.34 21.42
N GLN A 45 -7.00 9.06 21.23
CA GLN A 45 -6.34 8.31 20.17
C GLN A 45 -7.02 8.59 18.83
N ARG A 46 -6.21 8.90 17.80
CA ARG A 46 -6.65 9.13 16.42
C ARG A 46 -5.76 8.39 15.44
N THR A 47 -6.31 8.05 14.30
CA THR A 47 -5.55 7.43 13.21
C THR A 47 -4.68 8.48 12.51
N PRO A 48 -3.38 8.24 12.30
CA PRO A 48 -2.55 9.12 11.50
C PRO A 48 -2.90 8.99 10.01
N PRO A 49 -2.70 10.06 9.20
CA PRO A 49 -3.07 10.03 7.78
C PRO A 49 -2.33 8.96 6.96
N CYS A 50 -1.09 8.61 7.34
CA CYS A 50 -0.35 7.54 6.69
C CYS A 50 -1.09 6.18 6.77
N GLN A 51 -1.63 5.83 7.95
CA GLN A 51 -2.46 4.62 8.11
C GLN A 51 -3.78 4.73 7.36
N GLY A 52 -4.43 5.89 7.44
CA GLY A 52 -5.68 6.15 6.70
C GLY A 52 -5.52 6.08 5.18
N SER A 53 -4.33 6.35 4.67
CA SER A 53 -3.99 6.28 3.25
C SER A 53 -3.52 4.89 2.80
N CYS A 54 -3.15 4.00 3.73
CA CYS A 54 -2.67 2.66 3.41
C CYS A 54 -3.82 1.72 3.02
N PRO A 55 -3.88 1.20 1.78
CA PRO A 55 -4.95 0.29 1.38
C PRO A 55 -4.92 -1.08 2.08
N ALA A 56 -3.75 -1.51 2.56
CA ALA A 56 -3.59 -2.73 3.32
C ALA A 56 -4.07 -2.59 4.77
N GLY A 57 -4.18 -1.36 5.30
CA GLY A 57 -4.60 -1.09 6.68
C GLY A 57 -3.50 -1.38 7.69
N GLU A 58 -2.25 -1.08 7.37
CA GLU A 58 -1.10 -1.32 8.25
C GLU A 58 -1.06 -0.35 9.43
N ASP A 59 -0.64 -0.86 10.59
CA ASP A 59 -0.30 -0.03 11.76
C ASP A 59 1.09 0.62 11.60
N ILE A 60 1.18 1.55 10.62
CA ILE A 60 2.43 2.20 10.22
C ILE A 60 3.08 2.92 11.40
N ARG A 61 2.30 3.71 12.15
CA ARG A 61 2.80 4.40 13.34
C ARG A 61 3.35 3.40 14.36
N GLY A 62 2.63 2.29 14.60
CA GLY A 62 3.02 1.29 15.58
C GLY A 62 4.35 0.62 15.24
N TRP A 63 4.56 0.14 14.01
CA TRP A 63 5.84 -0.49 13.70
C TRP A 63 6.99 0.55 13.53
N LEU A 64 6.71 1.81 13.16
CA LEU A 64 7.72 2.88 13.24
C LEU A 64 8.11 3.18 14.69
N ASP A 65 7.15 3.20 15.64
CA ASP A 65 7.41 3.40 17.06
C ASP A 65 8.25 2.25 17.65
N ILE A 66 8.06 1.03 17.16
CA ILE A 66 8.91 -0.12 17.52
C ILE A 66 10.34 0.06 17.00
N VAL A 67 10.50 0.36 15.70
CA VAL A 67 11.83 0.51 15.06
C VAL A 67 12.65 1.60 15.76
N ARG A 68 12.06 2.73 16.12
CA ARG A 68 12.76 3.82 16.83
C ARG A 68 12.80 3.65 18.37
N GLY A 69 12.30 2.55 18.91
CA GLY A 69 12.44 2.15 20.31
C GLY A 69 11.53 2.84 21.30
N ILE A 70 10.45 3.51 20.86
CA ILE A 70 9.39 4.04 21.74
C ILE A 70 8.57 2.88 22.31
N GLU A 71 8.06 2.01 21.44
CA GLU A 71 7.44 0.76 21.85
C GLU A 71 8.50 -0.35 21.87
N LYS A 72 8.63 -1.04 23.00
CA LYS A 72 9.66 -2.07 23.21
C LYS A 72 9.06 -3.46 23.23
N PRO A 73 9.73 -4.44 22.62
CA PRO A 73 9.31 -5.83 22.72
C PRO A 73 9.33 -6.31 24.17
N THR A 74 8.51 -7.31 24.46
CA THR A 74 8.48 -7.99 25.74
C THR A 74 9.34 -9.26 25.72
N GLY A 75 9.96 -9.61 26.84
CA GLY A 75 10.81 -10.80 26.93
C GLY A 75 12.11 -10.70 26.12
N ASP A 76 12.46 -11.79 25.45
CA ASP A 76 13.71 -11.92 24.68
C ASP A 76 13.55 -11.63 23.18
N MET A 77 12.36 -11.16 22.74
CA MET A 77 12.10 -10.83 21.35
C MET A 77 12.95 -9.63 20.91
N SER A 78 13.54 -9.71 19.71
CA SER A 78 14.28 -8.58 19.15
C SER A 78 13.35 -7.47 18.66
N MET A 79 13.86 -6.24 18.52
CA MET A 79 13.14 -5.12 17.91
C MET A 79 12.70 -5.48 16.48
N GLN A 80 13.59 -6.10 15.71
CA GLN A 80 13.35 -6.50 14.33
C GLN A 80 12.19 -7.49 14.21
N GLU A 81 12.16 -8.52 15.06
CA GLU A 81 11.07 -9.49 15.06
C GLU A 81 9.76 -8.86 15.51
N TYR A 82 9.79 -7.97 16.49
CA TYR A 82 8.59 -7.30 16.98
C TYR A 82 8.01 -6.35 15.92
N ALA A 83 8.85 -5.57 15.24
CA ALA A 83 8.43 -4.72 14.12
C ALA A 83 7.86 -5.54 12.97
N PHE A 84 8.51 -6.66 12.62
CA PHE A 84 8.02 -7.59 11.62
C PHE A 84 6.65 -8.16 11.97
N ARG A 85 6.43 -8.62 13.20
CA ARG A 85 5.13 -9.14 13.64
C ARG A 85 4.04 -8.07 13.56
N ARG A 86 4.35 -6.81 13.92
CA ARG A 86 3.42 -5.69 13.82
C ARG A 86 3.08 -5.32 12.38
N ALA A 87 4.06 -5.20 11.50
CA ALA A 87 3.85 -4.87 10.08
C ALA A 87 3.03 -5.97 9.38
N THR A 88 3.33 -7.24 9.70
CA THR A 88 2.67 -8.38 9.06
C THR A 88 1.29 -8.72 9.63
N ASP A 89 0.80 -8.01 10.64
CA ASP A 89 -0.62 -8.14 11.02
C ASP A 89 -1.55 -7.83 9.83
N ALA A 90 -1.20 -6.86 9.00
CA ALA A 90 -1.94 -6.47 7.82
C ALA A 90 -1.32 -6.96 6.50
N ASN A 91 0.01 -6.85 6.37
CA ASN A 91 0.72 -7.09 5.11
C ASN A 91 1.76 -8.21 5.25
N PRO A 92 1.51 -9.43 4.70
CA PRO A 92 2.47 -10.53 4.80
C PRO A 92 3.66 -10.43 3.84
N PHE A 93 3.78 -9.33 3.07
CA PHE A 93 4.81 -9.10 2.06
C PHE A 93 5.59 -7.78 2.28
N PRO A 94 6.13 -7.50 3.48
CA PRO A 94 6.78 -6.21 3.75
C PRO A 94 8.03 -5.98 2.89
N SER A 95 8.79 -7.02 2.55
CA SER A 95 9.94 -6.89 1.64
C SER A 95 9.53 -6.50 0.23
N MET A 96 8.44 -7.09 -0.28
CA MET A 96 7.94 -6.79 -1.63
C MET A 96 7.24 -5.43 -1.68
N MET A 97 6.35 -5.13 -0.72
CA MET A 97 5.61 -3.86 -0.72
C MET A 97 6.54 -2.68 -0.48
N GLY A 98 7.54 -2.80 0.38
CA GLY A 98 8.57 -1.78 0.57
C GLY A 98 9.38 -1.46 -0.71
N ARG A 99 9.33 -2.33 -1.75
CA ARG A 99 10.00 -2.11 -3.05
C ARG A 99 9.10 -1.49 -4.11
N VAL A 100 7.84 -1.95 -4.20
CA VAL A 100 6.99 -1.65 -5.37
C VAL A 100 5.66 -0.99 -5.05
N CYS A 101 5.35 -0.77 -3.77
CA CYS A 101 4.18 0.03 -3.43
C CYS A 101 4.44 1.51 -3.79
N PRO A 102 3.53 2.20 -4.48
CA PRO A 102 3.68 3.63 -4.77
C PRO A 102 3.53 4.53 -3.53
N ALA A 103 3.40 3.94 -2.34
CA ALA A 103 3.40 4.58 -1.03
C ALA A 103 2.40 5.73 -0.83
N PRO A 104 1.10 5.53 -1.02
CA PRO A 104 0.12 6.57 -0.72
C PRO A 104 0.15 7.03 0.76
N CYS A 105 0.73 6.22 1.63
CA CYS A 105 1.01 6.56 3.02
C CYS A 105 2.06 7.67 3.18
N GLU A 106 3.06 7.75 2.29
CA GLU A 106 4.09 8.79 2.27
C GLU A 106 3.51 10.12 1.78
N GLU A 107 2.67 10.09 0.74
CA GLU A 107 1.93 11.25 0.26
C GLU A 107 1.00 11.80 1.35
N GLY A 108 0.29 10.92 2.08
CA GLY A 108 -0.60 11.29 3.18
C GLY A 108 0.13 11.69 4.47
N CYS A 109 1.45 11.63 4.55
CA CYS A 109 2.18 11.87 5.78
C CYS A 109 2.13 13.34 6.22
N ASN A 110 1.72 13.62 7.47
CA ASN A 110 1.72 14.98 8.02
C ASN A 110 3.13 15.62 8.09
N ARG A 111 4.21 14.81 8.03
CA ARG A 111 5.58 15.31 8.01
C ARG A 111 5.86 16.19 6.79
N ASN A 112 5.12 16.02 5.69
CA ASN A 112 5.15 16.90 4.51
C ASN A 112 4.91 18.40 4.83
N HIS A 113 4.41 18.70 6.02
CA HIS A 113 4.22 20.09 6.49
C HIS A 113 5.35 20.59 7.39
N VAL A 114 6.40 19.79 7.62
CA VAL A 114 7.60 20.18 8.38
C VAL A 114 8.82 20.25 7.45
N ASP A 115 9.08 19.14 6.76
CA ASP A 115 10.17 18.99 5.79
C ASP A 115 9.70 18.08 4.63
N ASP A 116 10.08 16.82 4.61
CA ASP A 116 9.65 15.81 3.65
C ASP A 116 9.02 14.63 4.42
N PHE A 117 8.21 13.80 3.77
CA PHE A 117 7.56 12.65 4.40
C PHE A 117 8.56 11.71 5.06
N VAL A 118 8.09 10.85 5.94
CA VAL A 118 8.88 9.72 6.46
C VAL A 118 8.98 8.65 5.39
N GLY A 119 10.19 8.14 5.13
CA GLY A 119 10.42 7.04 4.16
C GLY A 119 9.84 5.71 4.64
N ILE A 120 8.53 5.63 4.66
CA ILE A 120 7.76 4.49 5.19
C ILE A 120 8.11 3.21 4.42
N ASN A 121 8.09 3.27 3.09
CA ASN A 121 8.49 2.13 2.25
C ASN A 121 9.92 1.68 2.50
N SER A 122 10.83 2.61 2.77
CA SER A 122 12.23 2.29 3.03
C SER A 122 12.39 1.50 4.33
N VAL A 123 11.65 1.88 5.37
CA VAL A 123 11.66 1.18 6.66
C VAL A 123 10.89 -0.15 6.55
N GLU A 124 9.80 -0.22 5.80
CA GLU A 124 9.06 -1.45 5.53
C GLU A 124 9.94 -2.49 4.79
N GLN A 125 10.69 -2.06 3.77
CA GLN A 125 11.67 -2.91 3.09
C GLN A 125 12.73 -3.45 4.06
N TYR A 126 13.27 -2.58 4.93
CA TYR A 126 14.21 -3.00 5.97
C TYR A 126 13.61 -4.08 6.88
N ILE A 127 12.38 -3.89 7.36
CA ILE A 127 11.68 -4.88 8.21
C ILE A 127 11.54 -6.22 7.46
N GLY A 128 11.10 -6.18 6.21
CA GLY A 128 10.88 -7.38 5.40
C GLY A 128 12.18 -8.13 5.06
N ASP A 129 13.23 -7.41 4.65
CA ASP A 129 14.52 -7.98 4.30
C ASP A 129 15.21 -8.58 5.54
N THR A 130 15.21 -7.86 6.65
CA THR A 130 15.73 -8.36 7.93
C THR A 130 14.99 -9.62 8.40
N ALA A 131 13.68 -9.69 8.17
CA ALA A 131 12.90 -10.88 8.50
C ALA A 131 13.27 -12.10 7.63
N ILE A 132 13.62 -11.87 6.36
CA ILE A 132 14.13 -12.94 5.47
C ILE A 132 15.50 -13.40 5.95
N GLU A 133 16.42 -12.47 6.22
CA GLU A 133 17.79 -12.76 6.65
C GLU A 133 17.85 -13.52 7.98
N ASN A 134 16.98 -13.18 8.93
CA ASN A 134 16.90 -13.84 10.23
C ASN A 134 15.97 -15.08 10.25
N GLY A 135 15.30 -15.39 9.14
CA GLY A 135 14.43 -16.56 9.03
C GLY A 135 13.20 -16.50 9.93
N PHE A 136 12.64 -15.30 10.17
CA PHE A 136 11.42 -15.18 10.97
C PHE A 136 10.25 -15.89 10.29
N SER A 137 9.45 -16.58 11.08
CA SER A 137 8.33 -17.42 10.65
C SER A 137 6.98 -16.86 11.10
N TYR A 138 5.92 -17.33 10.43
CA TYR A 138 4.55 -17.11 10.86
C TYR A 138 4.02 -18.30 11.66
N GLU A 139 3.07 -18.02 12.54
CA GLU A 139 2.41 -19.04 13.35
C GLU A 139 0.96 -19.21 12.89
N ALA A 140 0.54 -20.47 12.71
CA ALA A 140 -0.85 -20.78 12.43
C ALA A 140 -1.66 -20.78 13.74
N GLY A 141 -2.91 -20.29 13.67
CA GLY A 141 -3.85 -20.38 14.78
C GLY A 141 -4.29 -21.83 15.09
N ALA A 142 -4.92 -22.02 16.22
CA ALA A 142 -5.47 -23.32 16.61
C ALA A 142 -6.52 -23.79 15.58
N SER A 143 -6.46 -25.07 15.18
CA SER A 143 -7.33 -25.60 14.13
C SER A 143 -8.81 -25.47 14.47
N THR A 144 -9.58 -24.85 13.58
CA THR A 144 -11.05 -24.76 13.66
C THR A 144 -11.76 -25.95 13.02
N GLY A 145 -11.02 -26.78 12.28
CA GLY A 145 -11.57 -27.89 11.49
C GLY A 145 -12.24 -27.43 10.17
N LYS A 146 -12.28 -26.13 9.88
CA LYS A 146 -12.85 -25.55 8.66
C LYS A 146 -11.84 -25.49 7.54
N LYS A 147 -12.32 -25.60 6.28
CA LYS A 147 -11.50 -25.64 5.07
C LYS A 147 -11.96 -24.59 4.08
N VAL A 148 -11.02 -23.82 3.57
CA VAL A 148 -11.27 -22.76 2.59
C VAL A 148 -10.47 -23.03 1.31
N ALA A 149 -11.14 -23.00 0.16
CA ALA A 149 -10.48 -22.97 -1.13
C ALA A 149 -10.14 -21.53 -1.51
N VAL A 150 -8.89 -21.27 -1.88
CA VAL A 150 -8.40 -19.97 -2.36
C VAL A 150 -8.02 -20.14 -3.83
N ILE A 151 -8.70 -19.42 -4.72
CA ILE A 151 -8.54 -19.57 -6.17
C ILE A 151 -7.66 -18.42 -6.69
N GLY A 152 -6.42 -18.73 -7.00
CA GLY A 152 -5.36 -17.82 -7.39
C GLY A 152 -4.30 -17.65 -6.31
N GLY A 153 -3.04 -17.85 -6.67
CA GLY A 153 -1.85 -17.76 -5.81
C GLY A 153 -1.12 -16.42 -5.89
N GLY A 154 -1.82 -15.36 -6.33
CA GLY A 154 -1.31 -13.98 -6.35
C GLY A 154 -1.32 -13.31 -4.98
N PRO A 155 -1.02 -11.98 -4.92
CA PRO A 155 -0.93 -11.25 -3.64
C PRO A 155 -2.20 -11.34 -2.81
N ALA A 156 -3.40 -11.23 -3.42
CA ALA A 156 -4.67 -11.36 -2.70
C ALA A 156 -4.87 -12.76 -2.13
N GLY A 157 -4.67 -13.81 -2.94
CA GLY A 157 -4.89 -15.19 -2.51
C GLY A 157 -3.92 -15.60 -1.40
N MET A 158 -2.64 -15.24 -1.53
CA MET A 158 -1.64 -15.56 -0.52
C MET A 158 -1.85 -14.78 0.78
N ALA A 159 -2.22 -13.49 0.70
CA ALA A 159 -2.57 -12.69 1.88
C ALA A 159 -3.82 -13.25 2.59
N ALA A 160 -4.82 -13.70 1.84
CA ALA A 160 -6.00 -14.35 2.42
C ALA A 160 -5.63 -15.71 3.08
N ALA A 161 -4.81 -16.53 2.40
CA ALA A 161 -4.35 -17.81 2.96
C ALA A 161 -3.58 -17.58 4.29
N TYR A 162 -2.73 -16.55 4.34
CA TYR A 162 -2.06 -16.11 5.56
C TYR A 162 -3.04 -15.79 6.69
N GLN A 163 -4.01 -14.91 6.45
CA GLN A 163 -4.99 -14.51 7.47
C GLN A 163 -5.87 -15.69 7.91
N LEU A 164 -6.33 -16.53 6.96
CA LEU A 164 -7.11 -17.72 7.27
C LEU A 164 -6.33 -18.70 8.14
N ARG A 165 -5.03 -18.89 7.87
CA ARG A 165 -4.17 -19.75 8.71
C ARG A 165 -3.96 -19.16 10.10
N ARG A 166 -3.81 -17.84 10.23
CA ARG A 166 -3.77 -17.19 11.56
C ARG A 166 -5.06 -17.43 12.37
N MET A 167 -6.21 -17.43 11.69
CA MET A 167 -7.51 -17.73 12.30
C MET A 167 -7.76 -19.23 12.53
N GLY A 168 -6.81 -20.11 12.15
CA GLY A 168 -6.88 -21.55 12.38
C GLY A 168 -7.65 -22.35 11.32
N HIS A 169 -8.05 -21.72 10.21
CA HIS A 169 -8.71 -22.42 9.10
C HIS A 169 -7.67 -23.11 8.21
N ALA A 170 -8.00 -24.29 7.69
CA ALA A 170 -7.20 -24.92 6.64
C ALA A 170 -7.43 -24.18 5.32
N ALA A 171 -6.35 -23.81 4.63
CA ALA A 171 -6.39 -23.14 3.34
C ALA A 171 -5.73 -24.01 2.26
N THR A 172 -6.40 -24.18 1.13
CA THR A 172 -5.85 -24.81 -0.08
C THR A 172 -5.86 -23.80 -1.21
N VAL A 173 -4.68 -23.45 -1.74
CA VAL A 173 -4.52 -22.51 -2.85
C VAL A 173 -4.47 -23.29 -4.15
N PHE A 174 -5.36 -22.93 -5.10
CA PHE A 174 -5.38 -23.43 -6.46
C PHE A 174 -4.80 -22.36 -7.37
N GLU A 175 -3.71 -22.70 -8.07
CA GLU A 175 -3.01 -21.79 -8.98
C GLU A 175 -2.88 -22.44 -10.36
N GLU A 176 -3.31 -21.73 -11.41
CA GLU A 176 -3.24 -22.24 -12.78
C GLU A 176 -1.81 -22.34 -13.33
N ARG A 177 -0.91 -21.49 -12.83
CA ARG A 177 0.49 -21.46 -13.22
C ARG A 177 1.34 -22.41 -12.39
N ALA A 178 2.59 -22.58 -12.82
CA ALA A 178 3.53 -23.50 -12.18
C ALA A 178 4.01 -22.98 -10.80
N GLU A 179 3.99 -21.68 -10.57
CA GLU A 179 4.52 -21.03 -9.35
C GLU A 179 3.56 -20.00 -8.81
N LEU A 180 3.59 -19.82 -7.48
CA LEU A 180 2.84 -18.80 -6.78
C LEU A 180 3.48 -17.41 -6.95
N GLY A 181 2.69 -16.35 -6.73
CA GLY A 181 3.13 -14.96 -6.72
C GLY A 181 2.33 -14.06 -7.66
N GLY A 182 1.58 -14.61 -8.61
CA GLY A 182 0.72 -13.85 -9.50
C GLY A 182 1.46 -12.69 -10.18
N MET A 183 0.90 -11.47 -10.11
CA MET A 183 1.48 -10.28 -10.76
C MET A 183 2.87 -9.93 -10.22
N MET A 184 3.19 -10.21 -8.94
CA MET A 184 4.52 -10.00 -8.38
C MET A 184 5.61 -10.88 -9.06
N ARG A 185 5.22 -12.05 -9.59
CA ARG A 185 6.15 -12.96 -10.26
C ARG A 185 6.14 -12.80 -11.77
N TYR A 186 4.94 -12.73 -12.37
CA TYR A 186 4.76 -12.84 -13.82
C TYR A 186 4.61 -11.48 -14.51
N GLY A 187 4.19 -10.44 -13.79
CA GLY A 187 4.03 -9.07 -14.30
C GLY A 187 5.24 -8.21 -14.02
N ILE A 188 5.60 -8.03 -12.76
CA ILE A 188 6.66 -7.11 -12.36
C ILE A 188 8.05 -7.71 -12.63
N PRO A 189 8.98 -6.96 -13.26
CA PRO A 189 10.32 -7.47 -13.58
C PRO A 189 11.16 -7.85 -12.35
N GLY A 190 12.06 -8.85 -12.54
CA GLY A 190 12.90 -9.39 -11.46
C GLY A 190 13.87 -8.40 -10.83
N TYR A 191 14.31 -7.38 -11.55
CA TYR A 191 15.18 -6.33 -11.02
C TYR A 191 14.44 -5.33 -10.11
N ARG A 192 13.09 -5.32 -10.15
CA ARG A 192 12.25 -4.59 -9.19
C ARG A 192 11.82 -5.47 -8.01
N ILE A 193 11.55 -6.75 -8.28
CA ILE A 193 11.17 -7.77 -7.28
C ILE A 193 12.12 -8.97 -7.40
N PRO A 194 13.18 -9.05 -6.57
CA PRO A 194 14.08 -10.19 -6.54
C PRO A 194 13.33 -11.50 -6.28
N ARG A 195 13.50 -12.47 -7.17
CA ARG A 195 12.70 -13.72 -7.16
C ARG A 195 12.95 -14.57 -5.92
N GLU A 196 14.16 -14.59 -5.40
CA GLU A 196 14.55 -15.27 -4.16
C GLU A 196 13.85 -14.66 -2.94
N LYS A 197 13.74 -13.34 -2.86
CA LYS A 197 13.06 -12.66 -1.75
C LYS A 197 11.54 -12.85 -1.82
N LEU A 198 10.97 -12.77 -3.03
CA LEU A 198 9.55 -13.09 -3.25
C LEU A 198 9.24 -14.55 -2.85
N ALA A 199 10.09 -15.49 -3.25
CA ALA A 199 9.93 -16.89 -2.89
C ALA A 199 10.03 -17.09 -1.36
N ALA A 200 10.92 -16.38 -0.68
CA ALA A 200 11.05 -16.46 0.77
C ALA A 200 9.77 -15.98 1.50
N GLU A 201 9.17 -14.86 1.09
CA GLU A 201 7.91 -14.40 1.69
C GLU A 201 6.72 -15.33 1.39
N ILE A 202 6.61 -15.83 0.16
CA ILE A 202 5.58 -16.82 -0.21
C ILE A 202 5.76 -18.11 0.59
N ASN A 203 6.98 -18.66 0.67
CA ASN A 203 7.24 -19.89 1.40
C ASN A 203 6.93 -19.76 2.88
N ARG A 204 7.19 -18.61 3.50
CA ARG A 204 6.82 -18.32 4.89
C ARG A 204 5.31 -18.51 5.14
N ILE A 205 4.47 -18.13 4.17
CA ILE A 205 3.02 -18.37 4.23
C ILE A 205 2.69 -19.85 4.02
N VAL A 206 3.32 -20.50 3.04
CA VAL A 206 3.11 -21.92 2.77
C VAL A 206 3.50 -22.78 3.98
N ASP A 207 4.58 -22.44 4.65
CA ASP A 207 5.09 -23.13 5.85
C ASP A 207 4.13 -23.09 7.06
N MET A 208 3.13 -22.18 7.05
CA MET A 208 2.01 -22.23 8.01
C MET A 208 1.08 -23.44 7.80
N GLY A 209 1.36 -24.30 6.81
CA GLY A 209 0.55 -25.47 6.45
C GLY A 209 -0.55 -25.13 5.45
N VAL A 210 -0.30 -24.21 4.53
CA VAL A 210 -1.15 -23.97 3.35
C VAL A 210 -0.91 -25.08 2.34
N GLU A 211 -1.98 -25.76 1.91
CA GLU A 211 -1.91 -26.71 0.80
C GLU A 211 -1.86 -25.94 -0.53
N VAL A 212 -0.97 -26.34 -1.44
CA VAL A 212 -0.80 -25.66 -2.73
C VAL A 212 -1.02 -26.65 -3.87
N LYS A 213 -1.85 -26.29 -4.83
CA LYS A 213 -2.13 -27.04 -6.07
C LYS A 213 -1.85 -26.13 -7.27
N THR A 214 -0.62 -26.19 -7.75
CA THR A 214 -0.21 -25.49 -8.97
C THR A 214 -0.64 -26.26 -10.24
N ASN A 215 -0.57 -25.61 -11.39
CA ASN A 215 -1.02 -26.14 -12.68
C ASN A 215 -2.48 -26.66 -12.61
N THR A 216 -3.32 -26.00 -11.85
CA THR A 216 -4.71 -26.38 -11.60
C THR A 216 -5.64 -25.19 -11.82
N ARG A 217 -6.32 -25.16 -12.96
CA ARG A 217 -7.29 -24.12 -13.29
C ARG A 217 -8.69 -24.53 -12.83
N VAL A 218 -9.29 -23.73 -11.96
CA VAL A 218 -10.69 -23.90 -11.56
C VAL A 218 -11.60 -23.54 -12.73
N GLY A 219 -12.66 -24.32 -12.91
CA GLY A 219 -13.54 -24.24 -14.08
C GLY A 219 -13.13 -25.19 -15.22
N LYS A 220 -11.87 -25.69 -15.22
CA LYS A 220 -11.35 -26.62 -16.22
C LYS A 220 -10.89 -27.95 -15.60
N ASP A 221 -9.93 -27.89 -14.68
CA ASP A 221 -9.34 -29.07 -14.03
C ASP A 221 -10.13 -29.51 -12.80
N ILE A 222 -10.80 -28.60 -12.15
CA ILE A 222 -11.71 -28.82 -11.02
C ILE A 222 -12.94 -27.92 -11.17
N SER A 223 -14.14 -28.47 -10.96
CA SER A 223 -15.38 -27.69 -11.06
C SER A 223 -15.70 -26.94 -9.79
N THR A 224 -16.50 -25.87 -9.89
CA THR A 224 -17.06 -25.14 -8.76
C THR A 224 -17.88 -26.03 -7.83
N ASP A 225 -18.73 -26.93 -8.40
CA ASP A 225 -19.50 -27.90 -7.61
C ASP A 225 -18.63 -28.83 -6.77
N GLN A 226 -17.42 -29.16 -7.25
CA GLN A 226 -16.49 -29.98 -6.50
C GLN A 226 -15.87 -29.18 -5.35
N LEU A 227 -15.55 -27.91 -5.58
CA LEU A 227 -15.07 -27.02 -4.51
C LEU A 227 -16.11 -26.84 -3.40
N GLU A 228 -17.39 -26.62 -3.76
CA GLU A 228 -18.48 -26.46 -2.79
C GLU A 228 -18.73 -27.74 -1.95
N LYS A 229 -18.36 -28.92 -2.44
CA LYS A 229 -18.45 -30.18 -1.68
C LYS A 229 -17.27 -30.38 -0.73
N ASP A 230 -16.07 -30.00 -1.14
CA ASP A 230 -14.84 -30.34 -0.45
C ASP A 230 -14.42 -29.26 0.56
N PHE A 231 -14.96 -28.02 0.42
CA PHE A 231 -14.60 -26.85 1.21
C PHE A 231 -15.84 -26.22 1.84
N ASP A 232 -15.64 -25.57 3.02
CA ASP A 232 -16.70 -24.84 3.72
C ASP A 232 -16.93 -23.44 3.17
N ALA A 233 -15.95 -22.86 2.46
CA ALA A 233 -16.02 -21.57 1.76
C ALA A 233 -15.01 -21.51 0.61
N VAL A 234 -15.26 -20.61 -0.35
CA VAL A 234 -14.41 -20.37 -1.53
C VAL A 234 -14.07 -18.89 -1.62
N LEU A 235 -12.80 -18.57 -1.79
CA LEU A 235 -12.31 -17.22 -2.07
C LEU A 235 -11.78 -17.12 -3.50
N TRP A 236 -12.34 -16.22 -4.29
CA TRP A 236 -11.91 -15.91 -5.65
C TRP A 236 -10.87 -14.80 -5.64
N ALA A 237 -9.64 -15.10 -6.04
CA ALA A 237 -8.51 -14.19 -6.11
C ALA A 237 -7.77 -14.30 -7.44
N LEU A 238 -8.54 -14.45 -8.54
CA LEU A 238 -8.08 -14.76 -9.89
C LEU A 238 -7.16 -13.67 -10.48
N GLY A 239 -7.30 -12.41 -10.01
CA GLY A 239 -6.64 -11.25 -10.62
C GLY A 239 -7.20 -10.91 -12.01
N CYS A 240 -6.48 -10.07 -12.76
CA CYS A 240 -6.83 -9.67 -14.11
C CYS A 240 -5.68 -10.01 -15.07
N TRP A 241 -5.86 -11.06 -15.87
CA TRP A 241 -4.81 -11.61 -16.74
C TRP A 241 -5.06 -11.41 -18.24
N THR A 242 -6.19 -10.83 -18.63
CA THR A 242 -6.48 -10.50 -20.01
C THR A 242 -6.14 -9.06 -20.30
N GLY A 243 -5.06 -8.82 -21.03
CA GLY A 243 -4.69 -7.47 -21.49
C GLY A 243 -5.70 -6.92 -22.49
N ARG A 244 -5.90 -5.61 -22.47
CA ARG A 244 -6.78 -4.95 -23.44
C ARG A 244 -6.01 -4.61 -24.71
N GLY A 245 -6.55 -5.05 -25.85
CA GLY A 245 -6.08 -4.63 -27.16
C GLY A 245 -6.41 -3.17 -27.44
N LEU A 246 -5.67 -2.57 -28.36
CA LEU A 246 -5.87 -1.20 -28.79
C LEU A 246 -7.12 -1.09 -29.69
N PRO A 247 -8.11 -0.23 -29.38
CA PRO A 247 -9.35 -0.14 -30.15
C PRO A 247 -9.17 0.76 -31.41
N VAL A 248 -8.24 0.37 -32.29
CA VAL A 248 -7.94 1.10 -33.54
C VAL A 248 -7.81 0.11 -34.71
N ASP A 249 -8.02 0.60 -35.91
CA ASP A 249 -7.86 -0.21 -37.12
C ASP A 249 -6.43 -0.79 -37.23
N GLY A 250 -6.33 -2.02 -37.73
CA GLY A 250 -5.06 -2.72 -37.91
C GLY A 250 -4.49 -3.40 -36.66
N TRP A 251 -5.12 -3.25 -35.48
CA TRP A 251 -4.68 -3.97 -34.26
C TRP A 251 -5.05 -5.45 -34.30
N ASP A 252 -6.35 -5.75 -34.53
CA ASP A 252 -6.86 -7.12 -34.44
C ASP A 252 -6.28 -8.03 -35.54
N GLY A 253 -5.73 -9.18 -35.13
CA GLY A 253 -5.15 -10.17 -36.03
C GLY A 253 -3.72 -9.83 -36.50
N THR A 254 -3.13 -8.73 -36.06
CA THR A 254 -1.75 -8.38 -36.38
C THR A 254 -0.79 -9.03 -35.38
N SER A 255 0.08 -9.92 -35.85
CA SER A 255 0.84 -10.86 -35.01
C SER A 255 1.87 -10.20 -34.08
N ASN A 256 2.43 -9.04 -34.46
CA ASN A 256 3.36 -8.25 -33.67
C ASN A 256 2.70 -7.06 -32.94
N CYS A 257 1.38 -7.18 -32.71
CA CYS A 257 0.64 -6.32 -31.79
C CYS A 257 0.21 -7.19 -30.59
N VAL A 258 0.73 -6.89 -29.41
CA VAL A 258 0.49 -7.66 -28.19
C VAL A 258 0.13 -6.78 -27.01
N ASP A 259 -0.49 -7.33 -25.99
CA ASP A 259 -0.72 -6.63 -24.74
C ASP A 259 0.52 -6.68 -23.82
N GLY A 260 0.58 -5.74 -22.85
CA GLY A 260 1.70 -5.61 -21.94
C GLY A 260 1.92 -6.82 -21.03
N LEU A 261 0.85 -7.54 -20.65
CA LEU A 261 0.98 -8.74 -19.81
C LEU A 261 1.64 -9.88 -20.56
N THR A 262 1.23 -10.13 -21.81
CA THR A 262 1.86 -11.11 -22.69
C THR A 262 3.36 -10.84 -22.85
N PHE A 263 3.75 -9.58 -23.03
CA PHE A 263 5.15 -9.16 -23.14
C PHE A 263 5.93 -9.43 -21.83
N LEU A 264 5.42 -8.94 -20.71
CA LEU A 264 6.08 -9.08 -19.41
C LEU A 264 6.13 -10.53 -18.91
N GLU A 265 5.08 -11.30 -19.14
CA GLU A 265 5.06 -12.72 -18.79
C GLU A 265 6.10 -13.52 -19.59
N ALA A 266 6.24 -13.27 -20.89
CA ALA A 266 7.27 -13.91 -21.72
C ALA A 266 8.70 -13.58 -21.23
N PHE A 267 8.93 -12.34 -20.81
CA PHE A 267 10.20 -11.95 -20.19
C PHE A 267 10.41 -12.61 -18.83
N ASN A 268 9.46 -12.49 -17.91
CA ASN A 268 9.59 -12.98 -16.53
C ASN A 268 9.69 -14.51 -16.43
N ASN A 269 9.09 -15.24 -17.39
CA ASN A 269 9.26 -16.69 -17.56
C ASN A 269 10.59 -17.07 -18.21
N GLY A 270 11.42 -16.10 -18.58
CA GLY A 270 12.70 -16.34 -19.24
C GLY A 270 12.59 -16.87 -20.67
N ARG A 271 11.39 -16.79 -21.30
CA ARG A 271 11.19 -17.22 -22.69
C ARG A 271 11.73 -16.20 -23.68
N MET A 272 11.46 -14.91 -23.44
CA MET A 272 11.92 -13.81 -24.29
C MET A 272 13.29 -13.30 -23.83
N LYS A 273 14.32 -13.49 -24.65
CA LYS A 273 15.70 -13.08 -24.38
C LYS A 273 16.09 -11.78 -25.07
N VAL A 274 15.44 -11.48 -26.19
CA VAL A 274 15.60 -10.28 -26.99
C VAL A 274 14.24 -9.85 -27.52
N THR A 275 14.13 -8.60 -27.94
CA THR A 275 12.86 -8.03 -28.43
C THR A 275 12.99 -7.45 -29.85
N GLY A 276 12.03 -6.69 -30.32
CA GLY A 276 12.10 -5.96 -31.60
C GLY A 276 13.13 -4.83 -31.61
N GLN A 277 13.51 -4.38 -32.81
CA GLN A 277 14.45 -3.27 -32.95
C GLN A 277 13.78 -1.94 -32.59
N LYS A 278 12.52 -1.75 -32.99
CA LYS A 278 11.73 -0.53 -32.72
C LYS A 278 10.43 -0.91 -32.02
N ILE A 279 10.35 -0.62 -30.74
CA ILE A 279 9.18 -0.96 -29.94
C ILE A 279 8.40 0.32 -29.65
N VAL A 280 7.08 0.23 -29.85
CA VAL A 280 6.15 1.29 -29.41
C VAL A 280 5.23 0.69 -28.35
N CYS A 281 5.30 1.21 -27.12
CA CYS A 281 4.36 0.88 -26.04
C CYS A 281 3.34 1.99 -25.89
N ILE A 282 2.05 1.63 -25.76
CA ILE A 282 0.95 2.57 -25.55
C ILE A 282 0.45 2.42 -24.13
N GLY A 283 0.54 3.48 -23.32
CA GLY A 283 0.07 3.47 -21.93
C GLY A 283 0.66 4.63 -21.13
N GLY A 284 0.25 4.77 -19.89
CA GLY A 284 0.74 5.84 -19.00
C GLY A 284 0.84 5.38 -17.53
N GLY A 285 0.76 4.07 -17.28
CA GLY A 285 0.90 3.46 -15.95
C GLY A 285 2.17 2.63 -15.83
N ASP A 286 2.43 2.11 -14.62
CA ASP A 286 3.64 1.34 -14.28
C ASP A 286 3.90 0.16 -15.25
N THR A 287 2.85 -0.54 -15.68
CA THR A 287 2.98 -1.64 -16.68
C THR A 287 3.64 -1.17 -17.97
N SER A 288 3.31 0.03 -18.44
CA SER A 288 3.91 0.57 -19.67
C SER A 288 5.37 0.96 -19.49
N ILE A 289 5.74 1.46 -18.32
CA ILE A 289 7.13 1.71 -17.94
C ILE A 289 7.92 0.39 -17.87
N ASP A 290 7.37 -0.62 -17.21
CA ASP A 290 8.01 -1.95 -17.12
C ASP A 290 8.28 -2.53 -18.52
N VAL A 291 7.33 -2.43 -19.45
CA VAL A 291 7.51 -2.91 -20.84
C VAL A 291 8.70 -2.25 -21.52
N VAL A 292 8.79 -0.91 -21.52
CA VAL A 292 9.86 -0.18 -22.23
C VAL A 292 11.21 -0.34 -21.53
N SER A 293 11.23 -0.38 -20.20
CA SER A 293 12.45 -0.62 -19.42
C SER A 293 12.99 -2.04 -19.59
N VAL A 294 12.11 -3.05 -19.65
CA VAL A 294 12.49 -4.44 -20.01
C VAL A 294 13.05 -4.47 -21.43
N ALA A 295 12.38 -3.85 -22.38
CA ALA A 295 12.82 -3.83 -23.76
C ALA A 295 14.23 -3.25 -23.91
N ARG A 296 14.53 -2.14 -23.26
CA ARG A 296 15.87 -1.54 -23.23
C ARG A 296 16.94 -2.47 -22.66
N ARG A 297 16.58 -3.28 -21.64
CA ARG A 297 17.49 -4.22 -20.97
C ARG A 297 17.78 -5.46 -21.79
N ILE A 298 16.80 -6.03 -22.47
CA ILE A 298 17.00 -7.26 -23.28
C ILE A 298 17.52 -6.94 -24.68
N GLY A 299 17.25 -5.76 -25.21
CA GLY A 299 17.75 -5.32 -26.50
C GLY A 299 17.23 -6.14 -27.69
N TYR A 300 17.88 -5.99 -28.84
CA TYR A 300 17.51 -6.56 -30.13
C TYR A 300 18.62 -7.41 -30.72
N ASN A 301 18.27 -8.48 -31.43
CA ASN A 301 19.19 -9.29 -32.23
C ASN A 301 18.51 -9.67 -33.56
N ALA A 302 19.13 -9.31 -34.67
CA ALA A 302 18.57 -9.56 -36.01
C ALA A 302 18.43 -11.05 -36.37
N GLU A 303 19.19 -11.94 -35.71
CA GLU A 303 19.14 -13.39 -35.91
C GLU A 303 18.00 -14.08 -35.15
N ALA A 304 17.38 -13.37 -34.20
CA ALA A 304 16.34 -13.93 -33.31
C ALA A 304 15.01 -14.23 -34.04
N GLY A 305 14.82 -13.70 -35.25
CA GLY A 305 13.54 -13.75 -35.95
C GLY A 305 12.51 -12.78 -35.36
N LEU A 306 11.25 -13.13 -35.50
CA LEU A 306 10.13 -12.27 -35.09
C LEU A 306 9.74 -12.56 -33.64
N PRO A 307 9.73 -11.55 -32.75
CA PRO A 307 9.43 -11.76 -31.32
C PRO A 307 8.04 -12.37 -31.06
N GLU A 308 7.10 -12.18 -31.98
CA GLU A 308 5.73 -12.72 -31.85
C GLU A 308 5.64 -14.26 -31.79
N ALA A 309 6.60 -15.00 -32.35
CA ALA A 309 6.66 -16.46 -32.21
C ALA A 309 6.86 -16.85 -30.73
N ILE A 310 7.71 -16.10 -30.01
CA ILE A 310 7.95 -16.29 -28.59
C ILE A 310 6.76 -15.78 -27.74
N LEU A 311 6.20 -14.63 -28.09
CA LEU A 311 5.12 -14.00 -27.36
C LEU A 311 3.81 -14.81 -27.44
N ASN A 312 3.50 -15.36 -28.60
CA ASN A 312 2.23 -16.06 -28.86
C ASN A 312 2.30 -17.59 -28.72
N ASN A 313 3.51 -18.19 -28.69
CA ASN A 313 3.69 -19.65 -28.72
C ASN A 313 4.49 -20.08 -27.52
N ASN A 314 4.47 -20.37 -26.55
CA ASN A 314 5.30 -20.89 -25.43
C ASN A 314 6.75 -21.37 -25.82
N GLU A 315 7.24 -20.93 -26.97
CA GLU A 315 8.63 -21.15 -27.39
C GLU A 315 9.57 -20.27 -26.57
N THR A 316 10.86 -20.62 -26.56
CA THR A 316 11.89 -19.91 -25.79
C THR A 316 13.04 -19.56 -26.72
N HIS A 317 13.50 -18.32 -26.69
CA HIS A 317 14.72 -17.88 -27.35
C HIS A 317 15.96 -18.61 -26.82
N ASP A 318 16.91 -18.94 -27.71
CA ASP A 318 18.22 -19.42 -27.31
C ASP A 318 18.97 -18.33 -26.51
N GLN A 319 19.73 -18.71 -25.50
CA GLN A 319 20.50 -17.76 -24.67
C GLN A 319 21.57 -17.01 -25.48
N SER A 320 22.13 -17.62 -26.49
CA SER A 320 23.14 -17.01 -27.36
C SER A 320 22.66 -15.72 -28.06
N LEU A 321 21.34 -15.56 -28.23
CA LEU A 321 20.77 -14.35 -28.81
C LEU A 321 20.92 -13.13 -27.88
N ALA A 322 20.77 -13.34 -26.57
CA ALA A 322 20.97 -12.30 -25.56
C ALA A 322 22.45 -11.86 -25.50
N ASP A 323 23.39 -12.80 -25.64
CA ASP A 323 24.82 -12.53 -25.58
C ASP A 323 25.31 -11.65 -26.73
N ALA A 324 24.57 -11.63 -27.85
CA ALA A 324 24.85 -10.82 -29.05
C ALA A 324 23.83 -9.68 -29.25
N ALA A 325 23.04 -9.35 -28.24
CA ALA A 325 22.03 -8.31 -28.33
C ALA A 325 22.67 -6.91 -28.45
N VAL A 326 21.98 -6.01 -29.16
CA VAL A 326 22.31 -4.59 -29.28
C VAL A 326 21.14 -3.76 -28.74
N PRO A 327 21.37 -2.48 -28.37
CA PRO A 327 20.28 -1.62 -27.92
C PRO A 327 19.11 -1.54 -28.92
N CYS A 328 17.90 -1.60 -28.42
CA CYS A 328 16.68 -1.35 -29.20
C CYS A 328 16.19 0.09 -29.00
N ASP A 329 15.37 0.59 -29.91
CA ASP A 329 14.65 1.85 -29.78
C ASP A 329 13.31 1.59 -29.09
N ALA A 330 13.11 2.12 -27.89
CA ALA A 330 11.87 2.00 -27.16
C ALA A 330 11.16 3.35 -27.03
N THR A 331 9.93 3.42 -27.52
CA THR A 331 9.08 4.60 -27.45
C THR A 331 7.84 4.29 -26.63
N LEU A 332 7.53 5.14 -25.66
CA LEU A 332 6.29 5.12 -24.88
C LEU A 332 5.39 6.26 -25.34
N THR A 333 4.12 5.98 -25.66
CA THR A 333 3.12 7.00 -25.95
C THR A 333 2.07 7.04 -24.84
N SER A 334 1.71 8.23 -24.38
CA SER A 334 0.69 8.44 -23.34
C SER A 334 -0.33 9.48 -23.79
N LEU A 335 -1.62 9.21 -23.49
CA LEU A 335 -2.70 10.22 -23.66
C LEU A 335 -2.51 11.43 -22.74
N PHE A 336 -1.94 11.19 -21.56
CA PHE A 336 -1.70 12.21 -20.53
C PHE A 336 -0.32 12.81 -20.68
N THR A 337 -0.17 14.07 -20.29
CA THR A 337 1.13 14.72 -20.13
C THR A 337 1.94 14.05 -19.02
N LYS A 338 3.26 14.14 -19.03
CA LYS A 338 4.16 13.46 -18.08
C LYS A 338 3.77 13.69 -16.63
N ASP A 339 3.38 14.91 -16.29
CA ASP A 339 2.93 15.32 -14.94
C ASP A 339 1.58 14.73 -14.51
N LYS A 340 0.85 14.10 -15.43
CA LYS A 340 -0.47 13.50 -15.21
C LYS A 340 -0.52 12.02 -15.56
N MET A 341 0.59 11.41 -15.89
CA MET A 341 0.68 9.96 -16.07
C MET A 341 0.38 9.26 -14.74
N PHE A 342 -0.17 8.05 -14.81
CA PHE A 342 -0.47 7.25 -13.61
C PHE A 342 0.76 6.53 -13.05
N ALA A 343 1.83 6.42 -13.84
CA ALA A 343 3.11 5.87 -13.39
C ALA A 343 3.77 6.84 -12.38
N ALA A 344 4.52 6.31 -11.45
CA ALA A 344 5.25 7.10 -10.48
C ALA A 344 6.28 8.02 -11.16
N GLU A 345 6.41 9.26 -10.68
CA GLU A 345 7.28 10.28 -11.29
C GLU A 345 8.75 9.83 -11.40
N HIS A 346 9.25 9.15 -10.37
CA HIS A 346 10.61 8.61 -10.39
C HIS A 346 10.77 7.52 -11.46
N GLU A 347 9.78 6.65 -11.69
CA GLU A 347 9.84 5.62 -12.74
C GLU A 347 9.83 6.22 -14.16
N ILE A 348 9.10 7.32 -14.36
CA ILE A 348 9.11 8.09 -15.62
C ILE A 348 10.50 8.70 -15.85
N THR A 349 11.10 9.23 -14.79
CA THR A 349 12.45 9.82 -14.82
C THR A 349 13.47 8.76 -15.18
N ASP A 350 13.47 7.62 -14.48
CA ASP A 350 14.40 6.53 -14.70
C ASP A 350 14.29 5.94 -16.12
N ALA A 351 13.06 5.70 -16.60
CA ALA A 351 12.87 5.24 -17.97
C ALA A 351 13.46 6.23 -19.01
N THR A 352 13.38 7.55 -18.73
CA THR A 352 13.99 8.57 -19.58
C THR A 352 15.52 8.50 -19.54
N GLU A 353 16.13 8.28 -18.35
CA GLU A 353 17.57 8.09 -18.18
C GLU A 353 18.07 6.81 -18.86
N GLU A 354 17.29 5.75 -18.83
CA GLU A 354 17.51 4.48 -19.54
C GLU A 354 17.43 4.62 -21.07
N GLY A 355 17.07 5.82 -21.58
CA GLY A 355 17.02 6.13 -23.02
C GLY A 355 15.68 5.78 -23.68
N VAL A 356 14.60 5.68 -22.92
CA VAL A 356 13.24 5.57 -23.48
C VAL A 356 12.77 6.93 -24.01
N THR A 357 12.23 6.95 -25.21
CA THR A 357 11.57 8.12 -25.78
C THR A 357 10.12 8.18 -25.29
N ILE A 358 9.76 9.16 -24.49
CA ILE A 358 8.38 9.34 -24.00
C ILE A 358 7.70 10.46 -24.80
N LEU A 359 6.64 10.10 -25.52
CA LEU A 359 5.76 10.98 -26.26
C LEU A 359 4.44 11.12 -25.51
N ASP A 360 4.30 12.19 -24.78
CA ASP A 360 3.13 12.49 -23.96
C ASP A 360 2.11 13.39 -24.68
N GLY A 361 0.83 13.35 -24.28
CA GLY A 361 -0.26 14.03 -24.99
C GLY A 361 -0.48 13.49 -26.40
N VAL A 362 -0.29 12.19 -26.61
CA VAL A 362 -0.36 11.55 -27.93
C VAL A 362 -1.35 10.40 -27.92
N MET A 363 -2.29 10.39 -28.88
CA MET A 363 -3.26 9.32 -29.04
C MET A 363 -3.01 8.47 -30.29
N PRO A 364 -3.19 7.14 -30.21
CA PRO A 364 -3.12 6.26 -31.35
C PRO A 364 -4.37 6.41 -32.23
N LEU A 365 -4.18 6.31 -33.55
CA LEU A 365 -5.24 6.39 -34.54
C LEU A 365 -5.41 5.09 -35.34
N GLU A 366 -4.30 4.47 -35.74
CA GLU A 366 -4.30 3.32 -36.65
C GLU A 366 -2.96 2.58 -36.54
N VAL A 367 -2.97 1.25 -36.59
CA VAL A 367 -1.78 0.44 -36.81
C VAL A 367 -1.53 0.30 -38.30
N ILE A 368 -0.34 0.70 -38.74
CA ILE A 368 0.06 0.58 -40.15
C ILE A 368 0.55 -0.84 -40.40
N VAL A 369 -0.19 -1.60 -41.19
CA VAL A 369 0.13 -3.00 -41.50
C VAL A 369 0.78 -3.08 -42.89
N GLY A 370 1.90 -3.79 -42.98
CA GLY A 370 2.62 -4.05 -44.22
C GLY A 370 2.00 -5.15 -45.05
N ASP A 371 2.55 -5.39 -46.27
CA ASP A 371 2.09 -6.40 -47.18
C ASP A 371 2.22 -7.84 -46.63
N ASP A 372 3.07 -8.04 -45.67
CA ASP A 372 3.28 -9.32 -44.94
C ASP A 372 2.30 -9.55 -43.78
N GLY A 373 1.36 -8.63 -43.56
CA GLY A 373 0.36 -8.70 -42.48
C GLY A 373 0.89 -8.34 -41.09
N ARG A 374 2.09 -7.74 -41.01
CA ARG A 374 2.70 -7.25 -39.76
C ARG A 374 2.61 -5.74 -39.63
N ALA A 375 2.52 -5.27 -38.39
CA ALA A 375 2.65 -3.85 -38.10
C ALA A 375 4.06 -3.35 -38.49
N THR A 376 4.10 -2.21 -39.16
CA THR A 376 5.32 -1.48 -39.53
C THR A 376 5.41 -0.13 -38.84
N GLY A 377 4.35 0.28 -38.14
CA GLY A 377 4.29 1.52 -37.40
C GLY A 377 2.92 1.79 -36.78
N LEU A 378 2.89 2.80 -35.95
CA LEU A 378 1.69 3.31 -35.29
C LEU A 378 1.43 4.74 -35.77
N LYS A 379 0.28 4.99 -36.38
CA LYS A 379 -0.18 6.33 -36.70
C LYS A 379 -0.78 6.97 -35.45
N VAL A 380 -0.31 8.16 -35.13
CA VAL A 380 -0.71 8.91 -33.94
C VAL A 380 -1.02 10.36 -34.27
N CYS A 381 -1.70 11.07 -33.38
CA CYS A 381 -1.80 12.52 -33.39
C CYS A 381 -1.61 13.06 -31.96
N ASP A 382 -1.33 14.35 -31.84
CA ASP A 382 -1.35 15.01 -30.54
C ASP A 382 -2.79 15.09 -30.03
N CYS A 383 -2.96 15.05 -28.71
CA CYS A 383 -4.26 15.16 -28.11
C CYS A 383 -4.22 15.95 -26.79
N THR A 384 -5.38 16.43 -26.41
CA THR A 384 -5.63 16.99 -25.06
C THR A 384 -6.72 16.18 -24.38
N MET A 385 -6.69 16.15 -23.05
CA MET A 385 -7.69 15.39 -22.28
C MET A 385 -8.83 16.29 -21.83
N ASP A 386 -10.07 15.90 -22.16
CA ASP A 386 -11.29 16.44 -21.54
C ASP A 386 -11.81 15.39 -20.53
N GLY A 387 -11.43 15.57 -19.28
CA GLY A 387 -11.60 14.52 -18.25
C GLY A 387 -10.79 13.28 -18.60
N MET A 388 -11.47 12.17 -18.92
CA MET A 388 -10.87 10.89 -19.36
C MET A 388 -11.00 10.65 -20.87
N THR A 389 -11.53 11.60 -21.61
CA THR A 389 -11.73 11.47 -23.07
C THR A 389 -10.63 12.22 -23.82
N PRO A 390 -9.84 11.54 -24.68
CA PRO A 390 -8.86 12.20 -25.50
C PRO A 390 -9.54 12.96 -26.65
N VAL A 391 -9.10 14.19 -26.89
CA VAL A 391 -9.54 15.05 -28.00
C VAL A 391 -8.37 15.25 -28.95
N PRO A 392 -8.45 14.75 -30.19
CA PRO A 392 -7.36 14.84 -31.15
C PRO A 392 -7.12 16.29 -31.62
N THR A 393 -5.87 16.62 -31.90
CA THR A 393 -5.46 17.88 -32.53
C THR A 393 -5.27 17.63 -34.02
N GLU A 394 -6.15 18.19 -34.85
CA GLU A 394 -6.11 18.02 -36.30
C GLU A 394 -4.81 18.59 -36.92
N GLY A 395 -4.25 17.88 -37.91
CA GLY A 395 -3.06 18.30 -38.64
C GLY A 395 -1.73 17.98 -37.92
N THR A 396 -1.78 17.20 -36.85
CA THR A 396 -0.59 16.71 -36.11
C THR A 396 -0.31 15.22 -36.34
N GLU A 397 -1.01 14.61 -37.31
CA GLU A 397 -0.89 13.19 -37.61
C GLU A 397 0.52 12.84 -38.10
N ARG A 398 1.09 11.78 -37.51
CA ARG A 398 2.40 11.24 -37.86
C ARG A 398 2.46 9.73 -37.63
N VAL A 399 3.41 9.07 -38.27
CA VAL A 399 3.67 7.65 -38.09
C VAL A 399 4.94 7.47 -37.24
N ILE A 400 4.86 6.64 -36.21
CA ILE A 400 6.00 6.15 -35.45
C ILE A 400 6.31 4.77 -36.00
N GLU A 401 7.53 4.57 -36.52
CA GLU A 401 7.95 3.25 -37.01
C GLU A 401 8.06 2.26 -35.85
N ALA A 402 7.54 1.05 -36.07
CA ALA A 402 7.57 -0.01 -35.07
C ALA A 402 7.60 -1.39 -35.73
N ASP A 403 8.38 -2.30 -35.22
CA ASP A 403 8.36 -3.73 -35.53
C ASP A 403 7.72 -4.58 -34.42
N LEU A 404 7.42 -3.96 -33.26
CA LEU A 404 6.61 -4.51 -32.19
C LEU A 404 5.78 -3.40 -31.54
N ILE A 405 4.47 -3.60 -31.42
CA ILE A 405 3.55 -2.67 -30.75
C ILE A 405 2.97 -3.36 -29.52
N VAL A 406 3.07 -2.69 -28.36
CA VAL A 406 2.62 -3.23 -27.07
C VAL A 406 1.56 -2.31 -26.47
N ALA A 407 0.35 -2.82 -26.22
CA ALA A 407 -0.71 -2.09 -25.56
C ALA A 407 -0.72 -2.35 -24.04
N ALA A 408 -0.45 -1.33 -23.25
CA ALA A 408 -0.51 -1.35 -21.78
C ALA A 408 -1.62 -0.42 -21.26
N ILE A 409 -2.85 -0.60 -21.78
CA ILE A 409 -4.01 0.29 -21.57
C ILE A 409 -5.07 -0.29 -20.63
N GLY A 410 -4.66 -1.21 -19.78
CA GLY A 410 -5.50 -1.85 -18.78
C GLY A 410 -5.73 -3.32 -19.05
N GLN A 411 -6.41 -3.98 -18.12
CA GLN A 411 -6.57 -5.44 -18.08
C GLN A 411 -7.95 -5.80 -17.52
N GLY A 412 -8.37 -7.02 -17.76
CA GLY A 412 -9.62 -7.60 -17.30
C GLY A 412 -9.44 -9.02 -16.77
N GLY A 413 -10.48 -9.56 -16.14
CA GLY A 413 -10.50 -10.94 -15.66
C GLY A 413 -10.62 -11.95 -16.80
N ASP A 414 -9.96 -13.09 -16.63
CA ASP A 414 -10.22 -14.27 -17.43
C ASP A 414 -11.25 -15.13 -16.67
N MET A 415 -12.47 -15.19 -17.20
CA MET A 415 -13.61 -15.87 -16.58
C MET A 415 -13.98 -17.18 -17.27
N GLU A 416 -13.13 -17.70 -18.16
CA GLU A 416 -13.38 -18.97 -18.85
C GLU A 416 -13.54 -20.13 -17.84
N GLY A 417 -14.69 -20.81 -17.90
CA GLY A 417 -15.07 -21.91 -17.02
C GLY A 417 -15.71 -21.51 -15.70
N VAL A 418 -15.82 -20.19 -15.43
CA VAL A 418 -16.46 -19.62 -14.23
C VAL A 418 -17.35 -18.42 -14.58
N GLU A 419 -17.93 -18.43 -15.77
CA GLU A 419 -18.72 -17.34 -16.36
C GLU A 419 -19.91 -16.95 -15.48
N ASP A 420 -20.45 -17.88 -14.69
CA ASP A 420 -21.56 -17.65 -13.76
C ASP A 420 -21.24 -16.63 -12.62
N PHE A 421 -19.97 -16.31 -12.43
CA PHE A 421 -19.50 -15.30 -11.48
C PHE A 421 -19.19 -13.96 -12.14
N ALA A 422 -19.13 -13.92 -13.49
CA ALA A 422 -18.73 -12.74 -14.25
C ALA A 422 -19.84 -11.69 -14.32
N ASN A 423 -19.46 -10.42 -14.20
CA ASN A 423 -20.29 -9.29 -14.60
C ASN A 423 -19.97 -8.87 -16.06
N ASP A 424 -20.66 -7.85 -16.57
CA ASP A 424 -20.51 -7.34 -17.95
C ASP A 424 -19.07 -6.83 -18.28
N ARG A 425 -18.18 -6.73 -17.28
CA ARG A 425 -16.79 -6.29 -17.43
C ARG A 425 -15.78 -7.41 -17.22
N ASN A 426 -16.22 -8.66 -17.16
CA ASN A 426 -15.43 -9.82 -16.77
C ASN A 426 -14.75 -9.67 -15.39
N LEU A 427 -15.47 -9.07 -14.43
CA LEU A 427 -15.07 -8.95 -13.03
C LEU A 427 -16.12 -9.60 -12.14
N ILE A 428 -15.84 -9.79 -10.87
CA ILE A 428 -16.77 -10.38 -9.90
C ILE A 428 -17.33 -9.28 -8.98
N ASN A 429 -18.67 -9.20 -8.89
CA ASN A 429 -19.34 -8.24 -7.99
C ASN A 429 -19.31 -8.72 -6.55
N ALA A 430 -18.93 -7.84 -5.64
CA ALA A 430 -18.89 -8.09 -4.21
C ALA A 430 -19.74 -7.09 -3.42
N ASP A 431 -20.22 -7.53 -2.27
CA ASP A 431 -20.77 -6.65 -1.26
C ASP A 431 -19.63 -5.96 -0.44
N LYS A 432 -20.01 -5.17 0.59
CA LYS A 432 -19.06 -4.47 1.47
C LYS A 432 -18.17 -5.39 2.31
N ASN A 433 -18.53 -6.66 2.45
CA ASN A 433 -17.79 -7.68 3.18
C ASN A 433 -16.99 -8.60 2.22
N TYR A 434 -16.92 -8.22 0.95
CA TYR A 434 -16.32 -9.02 -0.12
C TYR A 434 -16.96 -10.40 -0.33
N GLN A 435 -18.21 -10.58 0.10
CA GLN A 435 -19.00 -11.74 -0.31
C GLN A 435 -19.54 -11.51 -1.73
N VAL A 436 -19.46 -12.55 -2.57
CA VAL A 436 -20.00 -12.51 -3.93
C VAL A 436 -21.51 -12.35 -3.86
N VAL A 437 -22.06 -11.42 -4.64
CA VAL A 437 -23.51 -11.13 -4.63
C VAL A 437 -24.29 -12.37 -5.02
N ASP A 438 -25.33 -12.70 -4.24
CA ASP A 438 -26.22 -13.86 -4.43
C ASP A 438 -25.55 -15.25 -4.42
N LYS A 439 -24.30 -15.34 -3.92
CA LYS A 439 -23.53 -16.59 -3.81
C LYS A 439 -23.04 -16.81 -2.36
N PRO A 440 -23.88 -17.28 -1.43
CA PRO A 440 -23.44 -17.55 -0.04
C PRO A 440 -22.28 -18.54 0.00
N GLY A 441 -21.28 -18.25 0.87
CA GLY A 441 -20.07 -19.08 0.99
C GLY A 441 -18.99 -18.78 -0.04
N HIS A 442 -19.25 -17.91 -1.04
CA HIS A 442 -18.25 -17.41 -1.97
C HIS A 442 -17.86 -15.98 -1.65
N PHE A 443 -16.56 -15.75 -1.63
CA PHE A 443 -15.94 -14.44 -1.34
C PHE A 443 -14.97 -14.08 -2.47
N VAL A 444 -14.57 -12.82 -2.56
CA VAL A 444 -13.69 -12.36 -3.64
C VAL A 444 -12.74 -11.29 -3.15
N ALA A 445 -11.51 -11.24 -3.67
CA ALA A 445 -10.54 -10.21 -3.36
C ALA A 445 -9.58 -9.97 -4.52
N GLY A 446 -8.94 -8.81 -4.53
CA GLY A 446 -7.94 -8.41 -5.52
C GLY A 446 -8.54 -7.84 -6.79
N ASP A 447 -7.72 -7.78 -7.83
CA ASP A 447 -8.03 -7.08 -9.08
C ASP A 447 -9.28 -7.59 -9.80
N ILE A 448 -9.67 -8.83 -9.54
CA ILE A 448 -10.92 -9.39 -10.10
C ILE A 448 -12.19 -8.70 -9.58
N VAL A 449 -12.10 -7.96 -8.46
CA VAL A 449 -13.15 -7.05 -8.00
C VAL A 449 -13.04 -5.71 -8.74
N ARG A 450 -11.83 -5.16 -8.75
CA ARG A 450 -11.46 -3.92 -9.42
C ARG A 450 -9.94 -3.81 -9.46
N PRO A 451 -9.31 -3.73 -10.65
CA PRO A 451 -7.86 -3.54 -10.76
C PRO A 451 -7.39 -2.29 -10.00
N HIS A 452 -6.41 -2.46 -9.13
CA HIS A 452 -5.81 -1.40 -8.31
C HIS A 452 -4.39 -1.81 -7.85
N LEU A 453 -3.90 -1.24 -6.75
CA LEU A 453 -2.58 -1.54 -6.17
C LEU A 453 -2.50 -2.94 -5.57
N LEU A 454 -1.29 -3.50 -5.48
CA LEU A 454 -1.02 -4.76 -4.77
C LEU A 454 -1.47 -4.68 -3.29
N THR A 455 -1.18 -3.55 -2.62
CA THR A 455 -1.62 -3.29 -1.24
C THR A 455 -3.14 -3.23 -1.10
N THR A 456 -3.88 -2.77 -2.14
CA THR A 456 -5.34 -2.85 -2.16
C THR A 456 -5.82 -4.31 -2.20
N ALA A 457 -5.17 -5.14 -3.02
CA ALA A 457 -5.48 -6.57 -3.10
C ALA A 457 -5.24 -7.29 -1.76
N ILE A 458 -4.15 -6.95 -1.06
CA ILE A 458 -3.82 -7.45 0.29
C ILE A 458 -4.88 -7.02 1.31
N GLY A 459 -5.25 -5.74 1.33
CA GLY A 459 -6.28 -5.22 2.24
C GLY A 459 -7.66 -5.85 2.01
N GLN A 460 -8.07 -6.00 0.74
CA GLN A 460 -9.31 -6.69 0.40
C GLN A 460 -9.30 -8.16 0.85
N ALA A 461 -8.16 -8.84 0.70
CA ALA A 461 -7.98 -10.21 1.15
C ALA A 461 -8.12 -10.37 2.67
N SER A 462 -7.58 -9.43 3.44
CA SER A 462 -7.76 -9.38 4.90
C SER A 462 -9.24 -9.24 5.29
N VAL A 463 -9.96 -8.31 4.62
CA VAL A 463 -11.41 -8.14 4.81
C VAL A 463 -12.18 -9.40 4.47
N ALA A 464 -11.88 -10.01 3.32
CA ALA A 464 -12.55 -11.23 2.90
C ALA A 464 -12.28 -12.40 3.87
N ALA A 465 -11.03 -12.53 4.38
CA ALA A 465 -10.69 -13.56 5.35
C ALA A 465 -11.45 -13.42 6.68
N GLU A 466 -11.58 -12.21 7.21
CA GLU A 466 -12.41 -11.95 8.40
C GLU A 466 -13.90 -12.25 8.15
N SER A 467 -14.39 -11.91 6.96
CA SER A 467 -15.77 -12.20 6.57
C SER A 467 -16.03 -13.70 6.42
N ILE A 468 -15.05 -14.42 5.86
CA ILE A 468 -15.07 -15.90 5.78
C ILE A 468 -15.07 -16.49 7.19
N ASN A 469 -14.21 -16.01 8.10
CA ASN A 469 -14.19 -16.47 9.49
C ASN A 469 -15.57 -16.31 10.14
N SER A 470 -16.16 -15.11 10.05
CA SER A 470 -17.49 -14.86 10.61
C SER A 470 -18.57 -15.78 10.00
N TYR A 471 -18.50 -16.02 8.68
CA TYR A 471 -19.40 -16.94 8.00
C TYR A 471 -19.25 -18.38 8.51
N LEU A 472 -18.01 -18.87 8.59
CA LEU A 472 -17.71 -20.25 9.02
C LEU A 472 -18.03 -20.51 10.48
N MET A 473 -17.90 -19.49 11.33
CA MET A 473 -18.18 -19.57 12.76
C MET A 473 -19.65 -19.25 13.08
N ALA A 474 -20.47 -18.98 12.04
CA ALA A 474 -21.87 -18.57 12.16
C ALA A 474 -22.07 -17.30 13.01
N GLU A 475 -21.11 -16.39 12.94
CA GLU A 475 -21.11 -15.11 13.63
C GLU A 475 -21.68 -14.01 12.72
N LYS A 476 -22.13 -12.92 13.33
CA LYS A 476 -22.55 -11.74 12.56
C LYS A 476 -21.30 -11.05 12.03
N MET A 477 -21.23 -10.85 10.72
CA MET A 477 -20.17 -10.04 10.13
C MET A 477 -20.14 -8.65 10.76
N ALA A 478 -19.01 -8.29 11.34
CA ALA A 478 -18.81 -7.02 11.99
C ALA A 478 -18.88 -5.85 10.98
N ARG A 479 -19.30 -4.68 11.46
CA ARG A 479 -19.12 -3.45 10.69
C ARG A 479 -17.65 -3.06 10.74
N ARG A 480 -17.02 -2.94 9.58
CA ARG A 480 -15.61 -2.54 9.52
C ARG A 480 -15.44 -1.06 9.87
N PRO A 481 -14.37 -0.69 10.56
CA PRO A 481 -13.97 0.69 10.74
C PRO A 481 -13.83 1.42 9.38
N LYS A 482 -14.09 2.71 9.36
CA LYS A 482 -13.96 3.50 8.13
C LYS A 482 -12.50 3.87 7.82
N VAL A 483 -11.69 3.99 8.86
CA VAL A 483 -10.41 4.66 8.82
C VAL A 483 -9.27 3.70 9.12
N ASP A 484 -9.37 2.91 10.18
CA ASP A 484 -8.32 2.02 10.62
C ASP A 484 -8.88 0.64 10.98
N LYS A 485 -8.11 -0.40 10.69
CA LYS A 485 -8.46 -1.78 11.00
C LYS A 485 -7.54 -2.41 12.05
N HIS A 486 -6.30 -1.97 12.08
CA HIS A 486 -5.22 -2.53 12.88
C HIS A 486 -4.69 -1.45 13.82
N HIS A 487 -5.60 -0.83 14.56
CA HIS A 487 -5.25 0.20 15.51
C HIS A 487 -4.93 -0.39 16.89
N PHE A 488 -4.08 0.32 17.61
CA PHE A 488 -3.82 0.03 19.00
C PHE A 488 -5.02 0.45 19.86
N SER A 489 -5.58 -0.46 20.63
CA SER A 489 -6.64 -0.16 21.59
C SER A 489 -6.04 0.07 22.99
N LEU A 490 -6.06 1.33 23.46
CA LEU A 490 -5.60 1.64 24.81
C LEU A 490 -6.47 0.96 25.87
N SER A 491 -7.77 0.88 25.65
CA SER A 491 -8.69 0.20 26.59
C SER A 491 -8.36 -1.26 26.77
N GLU A 492 -8.06 -1.99 25.67
CA GLU A 492 -7.63 -3.38 25.75
C GLU A 492 -6.30 -3.53 26.51
N LYS A 493 -5.34 -2.63 26.25
CA LYS A 493 -4.06 -2.64 26.97
C LYS A 493 -4.22 -2.34 28.46
N LEU A 494 -5.14 -1.48 28.83
CA LEU A 494 -5.46 -1.21 30.24
C LEU A 494 -6.09 -2.41 30.93
N VAL A 495 -6.99 -3.12 30.24
CA VAL A 495 -7.57 -4.37 30.74
C VAL A 495 -6.47 -5.42 30.93
N GLU A 496 -5.57 -5.60 29.97
CA GLU A 496 -4.46 -6.56 30.04
C GLU A 496 -3.54 -6.35 31.27
N VAL A 497 -3.34 -5.09 31.69
CA VAL A 497 -2.49 -4.76 32.83
C VAL A 497 -3.27 -4.51 34.13
N GLY A 498 -4.58 -4.74 34.14
CA GLY A 498 -5.44 -4.56 35.31
C GLY A 498 -5.69 -3.12 35.72
N LEU A 499 -5.61 -2.20 34.78
CA LEU A 499 -5.85 -0.75 34.96
C LEU A 499 -7.11 -0.30 34.21
N GLU A 500 -8.06 -1.18 33.96
CA GLU A 500 -9.33 -0.79 33.34
C GLU A 500 -10.05 0.24 34.24
N PRO A 501 -10.60 1.33 33.67
CA PRO A 501 -11.36 2.30 34.44
C PRO A 501 -12.67 1.68 34.94
N ASP A 502 -13.10 2.09 36.14
CA ASP A 502 -14.43 1.73 36.62
C ASP A 502 -15.52 2.24 35.66
N PRO A 503 -16.63 1.52 35.52
CA PRO A 503 -17.76 1.95 34.70
C PRO A 503 -18.19 3.37 35.09
N TYR A 504 -18.32 4.25 34.10
CA TYR A 504 -18.74 5.64 34.33
C TYR A 504 -20.15 5.67 34.94
N ASP A 505 -20.24 6.30 36.12
CA ASP A 505 -21.52 6.62 36.75
C ASP A 505 -21.74 8.14 36.75
N LYS A 506 -22.69 8.61 35.97
CA LYS A 506 -23.08 10.04 35.88
C LYS A 506 -23.43 10.68 37.23
N GLN A 507 -23.75 9.86 38.24
CA GLN A 507 -24.15 10.34 39.56
C GLN A 507 -22.95 10.49 40.54
N SER A 508 -21.83 9.79 40.28
CA SER A 508 -20.62 9.84 41.11
C SER A 508 -19.54 10.76 40.56
N SER A 509 -19.83 11.59 39.60
CA SER A 509 -18.89 12.38 38.83
C SER A 509 -18.23 13.50 39.62
N THR A 510 -17.23 13.17 40.38
CA THR A 510 -16.19 14.14 40.71
C THR A 510 -14.91 13.54 40.18
N GLY A 511 -14.27 14.23 39.23
CA GLY A 511 -12.93 13.86 38.84
C GLY A 511 -12.11 13.64 40.09
N THR A 512 -11.63 12.42 40.28
CA THR A 512 -10.87 12.07 41.47
C THR A 512 -9.41 11.91 41.09
N SER A 513 -8.55 12.12 42.05
CA SER A 513 -7.11 11.91 41.95
C SER A 513 -6.73 10.41 42.01
N GLU A 514 -7.68 9.52 42.01
CA GLU A 514 -7.42 8.06 42.03
C GLU A 514 -6.86 7.60 40.68
N GLU A 515 -5.87 6.73 40.70
CA GLU A 515 -5.14 6.26 39.52
C GLU A 515 -6.07 5.68 38.44
N ASN A 516 -7.12 4.99 38.84
CA ASN A 516 -8.11 4.41 37.92
C ASN A 516 -8.91 5.47 37.15
N TYR A 517 -9.02 6.67 37.66
CA TYR A 517 -9.71 7.79 37.00
C TYR A 517 -8.79 8.58 36.05
N ALA A 518 -7.50 8.30 36.03
CA ALA A 518 -6.57 8.95 35.09
C ALA A 518 -6.90 8.68 33.60
N VAL A 519 -7.66 7.65 33.32
CA VAL A 519 -8.16 7.30 31.98
C VAL A 519 -9.63 7.60 31.79
N HIS A 520 -10.30 8.20 32.77
CA HIS A 520 -11.74 8.52 32.68
C HIS A 520 -12.07 9.43 31.50
N ASN A 521 -11.17 10.34 31.13
CA ASN A 521 -11.30 11.20 29.96
C ASN A 521 -10.50 10.65 28.75
N PHE A 522 -10.43 9.36 28.60
CA PHE A 522 -9.87 8.74 27.38
C PHE A 522 -10.98 8.49 26.36
N ASP A 523 -10.69 8.80 25.09
CA ASP A 523 -11.59 8.58 23.96
C ASP A 523 -10.81 7.98 22.78
N ASP A 524 -11.24 6.83 22.29
CA ASP A 524 -10.67 6.20 21.11
C ASP A 524 -11.52 6.57 19.88
N ARG A 525 -10.98 7.43 19.03
CA ARG A 525 -11.61 7.88 17.79
C ARG A 525 -10.92 7.32 16.54
N SER A 526 -9.99 6.40 16.70
CA SER A 526 -9.18 5.89 15.60
C SER A 526 -10.03 5.25 14.48
N GLU A 527 -11.17 4.63 14.80
CA GLU A 527 -12.06 4.03 13.81
C GLU A 527 -12.75 5.03 12.87
N HIS A 528 -12.79 6.31 13.20
CA HIS A 528 -13.58 7.29 12.44
C HIS A 528 -12.94 8.68 12.29
N GLU A 529 -11.80 8.93 12.93
CA GLU A 529 -11.13 10.22 12.90
C GLU A 529 -9.66 10.09 12.49
N ILE A 530 -9.30 10.75 11.38
CA ILE A 530 -7.92 10.94 10.94
C ILE A 530 -7.44 12.30 11.42
N ILE A 531 -6.28 12.35 12.07
CA ILE A 531 -5.71 13.60 12.55
C ILE A 531 -4.90 14.29 11.45
N ASN A 532 -5.27 15.52 11.13
CA ASN A 532 -4.56 16.32 10.16
C ASN A 532 -3.47 17.19 10.84
N TYR A 533 -2.55 17.72 10.05
CA TYR A 533 -1.43 18.55 10.49
C TYR A 533 -1.85 19.82 11.25
N ASP A 534 -3.01 20.40 10.95
CA ASP A 534 -3.56 21.59 11.61
C ASP A 534 -3.96 21.36 13.07
N ALA A 535 -4.12 20.10 13.47
CA ALA A 535 -4.34 19.69 14.86
C ALA A 535 -3.03 19.36 15.62
N LEU A 536 -1.87 19.49 14.98
CA LEU A 536 -0.57 19.16 15.54
C LEU A 536 0.21 20.44 15.93
N PHE A 537 1.08 20.32 16.94
CA PHE A 537 2.06 21.37 17.21
C PHE A 537 3.36 21.09 16.43
N LEU A 538 3.37 21.47 15.16
CA LEU A 538 4.48 21.19 14.22
C LEU A 538 5.81 21.83 14.64
N GLY A 539 5.79 22.95 15.35
CA GLY A 539 6.99 23.63 15.84
C GLY A 539 7.82 22.83 16.86
N HIS A 540 7.32 21.69 17.32
CA HIS A 540 8.08 20.76 18.16
C HIS A 540 9.10 19.95 17.35
N PHE A 541 8.84 19.70 16.07
CA PHE A 541 9.63 18.80 15.24
C PHE A 541 10.71 19.56 14.50
N GLU A 542 11.96 19.13 14.66
CA GLU A 542 13.09 19.67 13.90
C GLU A 542 13.03 19.22 12.45
N GLN A 543 13.52 20.06 11.54
CA GLN A 543 13.71 19.69 10.14
C GLN A 543 14.92 18.78 10.02
N VAL A 544 14.75 17.62 9.44
CA VAL A 544 15.79 16.59 9.27
C VAL A 544 15.65 15.97 7.88
N ASP A 545 16.74 15.92 7.15
CA ASP A 545 16.77 15.28 5.83
C ASP A 545 16.41 13.80 5.91
N ARG A 546 15.80 13.28 4.84
CA ARG A 546 15.44 11.86 4.71
C ARG A 546 16.68 10.99 4.56
N ASN A 547 16.62 9.79 5.12
CA ASN A 547 17.57 8.72 4.85
C ASN A 547 17.13 7.98 3.57
N LEU A 548 17.75 8.34 2.44
CA LEU A 548 17.39 7.77 1.14
C LEU A 548 18.02 6.40 0.93
N ARG A 549 17.29 5.51 0.28
CA ARG A 549 17.83 4.25 -0.25
C ARG A 549 18.79 4.55 -1.41
N ALA A 550 19.82 3.74 -1.55
CA ALA A 550 20.64 3.78 -2.75
C ALA A 550 19.87 3.14 -3.91
N GLU A 551 19.90 3.80 -5.06
CA GLU A 551 19.27 3.33 -6.29
C GLU A 551 20.33 3.00 -7.33
N ASP A 552 20.16 1.86 -8.01
CA ASP A 552 21.01 1.45 -9.13
C ASP A 552 20.23 1.59 -10.44
N VAL A 553 20.18 2.83 -10.95
CA VAL A 553 19.51 3.17 -12.21
C VAL A 553 20.55 3.33 -13.31
N PRO A 554 20.59 2.44 -14.32
CA PRO A 554 21.54 2.55 -15.42
C PRO A 554 21.14 3.67 -16.37
N ASN A 555 22.12 4.34 -16.97
CA ASN A 555 21.88 5.25 -18.07
C ASN A 555 21.66 4.49 -19.41
N SER A 556 21.35 5.21 -20.48
CA SER A 556 21.06 4.63 -21.80
C SER A 556 22.17 3.77 -22.40
N ASP A 557 23.43 4.01 -22.02
CA ASP A 557 24.59 3.25 -22.51
C ASP A 557 24.87 1.99 -21.67
N GLN A 558 24.32 1.93 -20.47
CA GLN A 558 24.55 0.87 -19.46
C GLN A 558 23.35 -0.06 -19.29
N VAL A 559 22.18 0.30 -19.78
CA VAL A 559 20.91 -0.40 -19.50
C VAL A 559 20.85 -1.80 -20.13
N LEU A 560 21.52 -2.02 -21.27
CA LEU A 560 21.54 -3.31 -21.94
C LEU A 560 22.21 -4.38 -21.05
N GLY A 561 21.47 -5.43 -20.72
CA GLY A 561 21.95 -6.50 -19.84
C GLY A 561 21.99 -6.15 -18.35
N HIS A 562 21.47 -4.99 -17.94
CA HIS A 562 21.45 -4.56 -16.54
C HIS A 562 20.19 -5.08 -15.82
N PHE A 563 20.37 -6.14 -15.02
CA PHE A 563 19.28 -6.78 -14.26
C PHE A 563 19.55 -6.79 -12.74
N HIS A 564 20.43 -5.91 -12.27
CA HIS A 564 20.66 -5.75 -10.82
C HIS A 564 19.42 -5.20 -10.12
N GLU A 565 19.27 -5.53 -8.84
CA GLU A 565 18.19 -4.98 -8.02
C GLU A 565 18.31 -3.45 -7.96
N ARG A 566 17.23 -2.76 -8.33
CA ARG A 566 17.18 -1.31 -8.44
C ARG A 566 17.32 -0.60 -7.09
N MET A 567 16.68 -1.11 -6.04
CA MET A 567 16.55 -0.44 -4.75
C MET A 567 17.29 -1.19 -3.65
N ALA A 568 18.42 -0.69 -3.19
CA ALA A 568 19.08 -1.23 -2.01
C ALA A 568 18.30 -0.86 -0.73
N GLY A 569 18.12 -1.83 0.19
CA GLY A 569 17.49 -1.57 1.50
C GLY A 569 18.34 -0.64 2.37
N LEU A 570 17.71 0.03 3.34
CA LEU A 570 18.41 0.78 4.38
C LEU A 570 19.15 -0.17 5.32
N ALA A 571 20.35 0.24 5.76
CA ALA A 571 20.99 -0.38 6.92
C ALA A 571 20.18 -0.05 8.21
N GLU A 572 20.36 -0.84 9.28
CA GLU A 572 19.61 -0.70 10.53
C GLU A 572 19.69 0.71 11.09
N GLU A 573 20.88 1.30 11.17
CA GLU A 573 21.05 2.64 11.73
C GLU A 573 20.31 3.71 10.91
N ALA A 574 20.30 3.57 9.58
CA ALA A 574 19.57 4.48 8.70
C ALA A 574 18.05 4.26 8.78
N ALA A 575 17.60 3.03 8.93
CA ALA A 575 16.17 2.70 9.11
C ALA A 575 15.64 3.24 10.45
N VAL A 576 16.42 3.12 11.52
CA VAL A 576 16.10 3.71 12.84
C VAL A 576 16.04 5.23 12.75
N ALA A 577 17.05 5.86 12.15
CA ALA A 577 17.09 7.32 11.98
C ALA A 577 15.93 7.83 11.11
N GLU A 578 15.51 7.07 10.09
CA GLU A 578 14.33 7.43 9.29
C GLU A 578 13.03 7.26 10.08
N ALA A 579 12.91 6.21 10.89
CA ALA A 579 11.78 6.00 11.77
C ALA A 579 11.68 7.09 12.87
N GLU A 580 12.82 7.64 13.36
CA GLU A 580 12.85 8.74 14.32
C GLU A 580 12.23 10.04 13.78
N ARG A 581 12.15 10.20 12.46
CA ARG A 581 11.43 11.33 11.84
C ARG A 581 9.91 11.24 12.00
N CYS A 582 9.36 10.09 12.38
CA CYS A 582 7.93 9.94 12.61
C CYS A 582 7.44 10.83 13.76
N MET A 583 6.33 11.52 13.53
CA MET A 583 5.74 12.45 14.50
C MET A 583 4.74 11.79 15.47
N SER A 584 4.47 10.48 15.39
CA SER A 584 3.45 9.74 16.17
C SER A 584 2.07 10.42 16.19
N CYS A 585 1.61 10.95 15.08
CA CYS A 585 0.35 11.67 14.97
C CYS A 585 -0.82 10.92 15.64
N GLY A 586 -1.57 11.60 16.51
CA GLY A 586 -2.73 11.05 17.21
C GLY A 586 -2.43 10.11 18.37
N MET A 587 -1.16 10.02 18.84
CA MET A 587 -0.78 9.20 19.97
C MET A 587 0.36 9.82 20.78
N CYS A 588 0.45 9.52 22.07
CA CYS A 588 1.52 10.04 22.93
C CYS A 588 2.84 9.30 22.66
N PHE A 589 3.96 10.05 22.58
CA PHE A 589 5.32 9.52 22.44
C PHE A 589 6.30 10.06 23.51
N GLU A 590 5.78 10.43 24.66
CA GLU A 590 6.56 10.83 25.85
C GLU A 590 7.40 12.13 25.72
N CYS A 591 6.98 13.11 24.93
CA CYS A 591 7.72 14.37 24.74
C CYS A 591 7.75 15.30 26.00
N ASP A 592 6.93 15.05 27.02
CA ASP A 592 6.78 15.82 28.26
C ASP A 592 6.27 17.26 28.13
N ASN A 593 5.99 17.79 26.98
CA ASN A 593 5.55 19.17 26.84
C ASN A 593 4.36 19.50 27.76
N CYS A 594 3.36 18.62 27.80
CA CYS A 594 2.17 18.80 28.64
C CYS A 594 2.51 18.80 30.14
N VAL A 595 3.52 18.04 30.56
CA VAL A 595 3.99 17.99 31.95
C VAL A 595 4.78 19.26 32.30
N ILE A 596 5.75 19.63 31.44
CA ILE A 596 6.66 20.77 31.67
C ILE A 596 5.91 22.09 31.66
N PHE A 597 4.96 22.27 30.76
CA PHE A 597 4.24 23.54 30.61
C PHE A 597 2.94 23.61 31.43
N CYS A 598 2.60 22.60 32.23
CA CYS A 598 1.42 22.65 33.09
C CYS A 598 1.65 23.64 34.27
N PRO A 599 0.92 24.78 34.37
CA PRO A 599 1.16 25.76 35.42
C PRO A 599 0.70 25.31 36.81
N GLN A 600 -0.03 24.22 36.92
CA GLN A 600 -0.60 23.69 38.15
C GLN A 600 -0.01 22.34 38.55
N ASP A 601 1.02 21.85 37.85
CA ASP A 601 1.54 20.48 38.04
C ASP A 601 0.41 19.43 38.07
N ALA A 602 -0.63 19.64 37.25
CA ALA A 602 -1.78 18.77 37.18
C ALA A 602 -1.52 17.58 36.23
N VAL A 603 -0.71 17.78 35.18
CA VAL A 603 -0.31 16.70 34.25
C VAL A 603 0.98 16.06 34.75
N TYR A 604 1.01 14.75 34.83
CA TYR A 604 2.17 14.02 35.38
C TYR A 604 2.44 12.74 34.55
N ARG A 605 3.69 12.24 34.60
CA ARG A 605 4.03 10.94 34.04
C ARG A 605 3.42 9.81 34.86
N VAL A 606 2.80 8.85 34.17
CA VAL A 606 2.35 7.61 34.79
C VAL A 606 3.59 6.81 35.23
N LYS A 607 3.51 6.15 36.38
CA LYS A 607 4.61 5.30 36.87
C LYS A 607 4.92 4.19 35.86
N LYS A 608 6.18 3.82 35.76
CA LYS A 608 6.68 2.88 34.77
C LYS A 608 6.00 1.49 34.83
N ASP A 609 5.60 1.05 36.01
CA ASP A 609 4.88 -0.20 36.27
C ASP A 609 3.37 -0.13 35.94
N GLN A 610 2.87 1.09 35.65
CA GLN A 610 1.47 1.37 35.31
C GLN A 610 1.33 1.96 33.89
N SER A 611 2.44 2.30 33.24
CA SER A 611 2.41 2.81 31.88
C SER A 611 2.20 1.69 30.89
N THR A 612 1.41 1.97 29.86
CA THR A 612 1.24 1.10 28.70
C THR A 612 1.51 1.94 27.46
N THR A 613 1.71 1.28 26.32
CA THR A 613 1.81 1.96 25.03
C THR A 613 0.65 2.93 24.85
N GLY A 614 0.96 4.20 24.55
CA GLY A 614 -0.05 5.27 24.42
C GLY A 614 -0.58 5.87 25.73
N ARG A 615 -0.20 5.33 26.91
CA ARG A 615 -0.58 5.90 28.20
C ARG A 615 0.65 6.23 29.04
N TYR A 616 1.28 7.34 28.74
CA TYR A 616 2.49 7.79 29.43
C TYR A 616 2.25 8.95 30.37
N VAL A 617 1.13 9.67 30.20
CA VAL A 617 0.75 10.84 31.01
C VAL A 617 -0.69 10.71 31.50
N ALA A 618 -0.96 11.34 32.64
CA ALA A 618 -2.28 11.43 33.23
C ALA A 618 -2.49 12.81 33.85
N THR A 619 -3.73 13.14 34.20
CA THR A 619 -4.10 14.44 34.77
C THR A 619 -4.69 14.26 36.16
N ASP A 620 -4.18 14.99 37.11
CA ASP A 620 -4.85 15.23 38.41
C ASP A 620 -5.92 16.32 38.22
N TYR A 621 -7.15 15.88 38.00
CA TYR A 621 -8.26 16.79 37.71
C TYR A 621 -8.64 17.69 38.88
N SER A 622 -8.21 17.36 40.11
CA SER A 622 -8.40 18.22 41.28
C SER A 622 -7.53 19.51 41.24
N LYS A 623 -6.43 19.46 40.49
CA LYS A 623 -5.51 20.60 40.32
C LYS A 623 -5.71 21.34 38.99
N CYS A 624 -6.35 20.67 38.00
CA CYS A 624 -6.51 21.23 36.67
C CYS A 624 -7.44 22.45 36.69
N ILE A 625 -6.97 23.56 36.10
CA ILE A 625 -7.74 24.80 35.94
C ILE A 625 -8.31 25.00 34.54
N GLY A 626 -8.16 24.03 33.65
CA GLY A 626 -8.66 24.10 32.28
C GLY A 626 -8.00 25.20 31.43
N CYS A 627 -6.71 25.43 31.58
CA CYS A 627 -5.98 26.52 30.89
C CYS A 627 -5.63 26.18 29.43
N HIS A 628 -5.89 24.98 28.96
CA HIS A 628 -5.65 24.47 27.59
C HIS A 628 -4.17 24.30 27.17
N ILE A 629 -3.21 24.76 27.96
CA ILE A 629 -1.79 24.73 27.59
C ILE A 629 -1.33 23.32 27.19
N CYS A 630 -1.75 22.29 27.94
CA CYS A 630 -1.36 20.89 27.64
C CYS A 630 -1.81 20.43 26.25
N ALA A 631 -2.99 20.84 25.79
CA ALA A 631 -3.47 20.55 24.46
C ALA A 631 -2.72 21.35 23.38
N GLU A 632 -2.49 22.65 23.62
CA GLU A 632 -1.79 23.53 22.68
C GLU A 632 -0.32 23.15 22.44
N VAL A 633 0.36 22.60 23.46
CA VAL A 633 1.76 22.16 23.34
C VAL A 633 1.91 20.68 23.01
N CYS A 634 0.80 19.94 22.84
CA CYS A 634 0.84 18.54 22.47
C CYS A 634 1.20 18.39 20.98
N PRO A 635 2.40 17.86 20.63
CA PRO A 635 2.84 17.87 19.25
C PRO A 635 2.06 16.91 18.36
N THR A 636 1.46 15.88 18.95
CA THR A 636 0.76 14.80 18.22
C THR A 636 -0.76 14.97 18.19
N GLY A 637 -1.31 15.99 18.86
CA GLY A 637 -2.75 16.15 19.00
C GLY A 637 -3.43 15.05 19.83
N TYR A 638 -2.67 14.37 20.71
CA TYR A 638 -3.19 13.34 21.61
C TYR A 638 -4.03 13.91 22.75
N ILE A 639 -3.85 15.20 23.09
CA ILE A 639 -4.61 15.88 24.13
C ILE A 639 -5.57 16.86 23.48
N ASP A 640 -6.85 16.76 23.81
CA ASP A 640 -7.88 17.73 23.51
C ASP A 640 -8.53 18.23 24.81
N MET A 641 -9.36 19.26 24.72
CA MET A 641 -10.06 19.83 25.87
C MET A 641 -11.55 19.57 25.77
N GLY A 642 -12.01 18.60 26.54
CA GLY A 642 -13.42 18.23 26.65
C GLY A 642 -14.12 18.77 27.88
N MET A 643 -15.43 18.82 27.88
CA MET A 643 -16.21 18.92 29.12
C MET A 643 -16.10 17.54 29.79
N GLY A 644 -15.57 17.49 31.01
CA GLY A 644 -15.53 16.23 31.76
C GLY A 644 -16.95 15.67 31.84
N GLU A 645 -17.17 14.51 31.23
CA GLU A 645 -18.45 13.80 31.29
C GLU A 645 -18.50 12.85 32.47
#